data_d83d6c7c650fd4724fd490bb8a2f93c4
#
_entry.id   d83d6c7c650fd4724fd490bb8a2f93c4
#
_cell.length_a   1.000
_cell.length_b   1.000
_cell.length_c   1.000
_cell.angle_alpha   90.00
_cell.angle_beta   90.00
_cell.angle_gamma   90.00
#
_symmetry.space_group_name_H-M   'P 1'
#
loop_
_entity.id
_entity.type
_entity.pdbx_description
1 polymer ?
#
loop_
_entity_poly.entity_id
_entity_poly.type
_entity_poly.pdbx_seq_one_letter_code
_entity_poly.pdbx_strand_id
1 'polypeptide(L)'
;MTSKNFFFKVMREDLRHKIWMLALSALGSFLMLTVAWLIWRSNQAGVEEMAAEGIRFRGMDSREYLIGETVSFFREYVSMTGGIVAIAGAVITGLFGFRFVFHKNMVDAYHSLPVKRDALFGACFLNGFLLWFLPFIAFYLPTLALAAGFLGKLGAGGEHMGRLFGAAALTLATLATVFLLVYGLVLTAVMLSGNILNTLVSMAILGLGGISAVGILYAFFLSYMDRFYDMWNWSALSHVSPLFAAPALLYWRMGTEGGLGSFLGKLAVDFVLAAALGCLAWLLYRRRASELAEQGVKNRAAKTLMRILAGSVAGMCGWMLFQLFVGGQMLAWGIFGLTLSALLCLGVLNIIFSMDFKAFFTHKRQMAAVLAVTLLISFAFNWDWMGYDDYLPDKEEIAEIGVWTGEFSNRYTLVDFQDSPLFRMRFQDTDAIYAYLERAIEEEPQGVWINLPTRVTLKSGRSYYRRYCIDSRDKDLLWPLLSHEEYVEYAFCISQEMLERCEKFELQRQGYGEVFSLRDFGPEAFWTIIQAYNRDVLENPEGAFQDKGRRLASLEFNAWGRAEISTMVRISIYDTMEHTLEALEDAGLGEWAAAPDPGEITAISLSLPGNYEEMTAEEMTDLARKYYGLAGDQEDQEEQEKAELFGETIQATPDREFGLLPALEITDRALIEELWALMDYSDPCRSDSLFREGGVEVSCLDREGNSLRCYLPMGVLPEKYILMFGDCS
;
A
#
# COMPACT_ATOMS: atom_id res chain seq x y z
N MET A 1 -45.24 28.67 -31.19
CA MET A 1 -44.32 28.64 -30.05
C MET A 1 -43.12 27.81 -30.45
N THR A 2 -41.92 28.39 -30.44
CA THR A 2 -40.70 27.74 -30.85
C THR A 2 -40.31 26.64 -29.83
N SER A 3 -39.83 25.50 -30.31
CA SER A 3 -39.40 24.32 -29.53
C SER A 3 -38.47 24.66 -28.34
N LYS A 4 -37.66 25.69 -28.46
CA LYS A 4 -36.75 26.22 -27.39
C LYS A 4 -37.50 26.71 -26.14
N ASN A 5 -38.57 27.46 -26.31
CA ASN A 5 -39.33 28.03 -25.17
C ASN A 5 -40.01 26.94 -24.36
N PHE A 6 -40.30 25.79 -24.97
CA PHE A 6 -40.95 24.66 -24.29
C PHE A 6 -39.96 23.84 -23.49
N PHE A 7 -38.73 23.64 -23.97
CA PHE A 7 -37.65 22.96 -23.23
C PHE A 7 -37.39 23.66 -21.88
N PHE A 8 -37.19 24.97 -21.85
CA PHE A 8 -36.98 25.71 -20.62
C PHE A 8 -38.17 25.72 -19.68
N LYS A 9 -39.40 25.65 -20.20
CA LYS A 9 -40.61 25.50 -19.35
C LYS A 9 -40.63 24.14 -18.63
N VAL A 10 -40.33 23.04 -19.34
CA VAL A 10 -40.25 21.72 -18.78
C VAL A 10 -39.15 21.63 -17.74
N MET A 11 -37.97 22.17 -18.03
CA MET A 11 -36.85 22.24 -17.12
C MET A 11 -37.20 22.99 -15.83
N ARG A 12 -37.84 24.16 -15.94
CA ARG A 12 -38.28 24.98 -14.78
C ARG A 12 -39.32 24.26 -13.92
N GLU A 13 -40.28 23.57 -14.55
CA GLU A 13 -41.33 22.89 -13.81
C GLU A 13 -40.78 21.64 -13.11
N ASP A 14 -39.90 20.88 -13.78
CA ASP A 14 -39.20 19.75 -13.18
C ASP A 14 -38.34 20.19 -11.98
N LEU A 15 -37.61 21.31 -12.08
CA LEU A 15 -36.86 21.89 -10.99
C LEU A 15 -37.73 22.25 -9.77
N ARG A 16 -38.91 22.81 -9.97
CA ARG A 16 -39.84 23.16 -8.90
C ARG A 16 -40.23 21.96 -8.05
N HIS A 17 -40.45 20.82 -8.66
CA HIS A 17 -40.79 19.58 -7.97
C HIS A 17 -39.60 18.95 -7.22
N LYS A 18 -38.38 19.38 -7.52
CA LYS A 18 -37.11 18.83 -7.00
C LYS A 18 -36.36 19.80 -6.08
N ILE A 19 -37.00 20.91 -5.63
CA ILE A 19 -36.39 21.92 -4.74
C ILE A 19 -35.78 21.32 -3.49
N TRP A 20 -36.36 20.26 -2.93
CA TRP A 20 -35.82 19.57 -1.75
C TRP A 20 -34.42 18.96 -2.00
N MET A 21 -34.12 18.52 -3.22
CA MET A 21 -32.77 18.03 -3.58
C MET A 21 -31.77 19.17 -3.59
N LEU A 22 -32.18 20.35 -4.07
CA LEU A 22 -31.33 21.55 -4.05
C LEU A 22 -31.01 21.95 -2.59
N ALA A 23 -32.00 21.92 -1.69
CA ALA A 23 -31.78 22.20 -0.29
C ALA A 23 -30.84 21.16 0.37
N LEU A 24 -31.01 19.86 0.07
CA LEU A 24 -30.15 18.80 0.57
C LEU A 24 -28.71 18.95 0.04
N SER A 25 -28.54 19.25 -1.25
CA SER A 25 -27.25 19.51 -1.86
C SER A 25 -26.56 20.76 -1.28
N ALA A 26 -27.34 21.81 -1.01
CA ALA A 26 -26.84 23.02 -0.36
C ALA A 26 -26.36 22.73 1.07
N LEU A 27 -27.14 22.00 1.84
CA LEU A 27 -26.78 21.60 3.21
C LEU A 27 -25.52 20.73 3.20
N GLY A 28 -25.45 19.71 2.34
CA GLY A 28 -24.28 18.84 2.20
C GLY A 28 -23.03 19.61 1.80
N SER A 29 -23.14 20.51 0.83
CA SER A 29 -22.03 21.36 0.37
C SER A 29 -21.54 22.31 1.48
N PHE A 30 -22.46 22.95 2.19
CA PHE A 30 -22.14 23.83 3.32
C PHE A 30 -21.41 23.06 4.42
N LEU A 31 -21.96 21.95 4.88
CA LEU A 31 -21.37 21.16 5.96
C LEU A 31 -19.97 20.65 5.57
N MET A 32 -19.83 20.02 4.42
CA MET A 32 -18.57 19.39 4.03
C MET A 32 -17.46 20.39 3.74
N LEU A 33 -17.74 21.51 3.07
CA LEU A 33 -16.75 22.56 2.85
C LEU A 33 -16.39 23.31 4.15
N THR A 34 -17.35 23.49 5.06
CA THR A 34 -17.07 24.03 6.39
C THR A 34 -16.17 23.09 7.20
N VAL A 35 -16.47 21.78 7.18
CA VAL A 35 -15.63 20.75 7.83
C VAL A 35 -14.22 20.74 7.23
N ALA A 36 -14.08 20.77 5.91
CA ALA A 36 -12.78 20.89 5.25
C ALA A 36 -11.98 22.08 5.75
N TRP A 37 -12.61 23.24 5.82
CA TRP A 37 -11.98 24.47 6.31
C TRP A 37 -11.57 24.37 7.79
N LEU A 38 -12.44 23.82 8.65
CA LEU A 38 -12.17 23.69 10.07
C LEU A 38 -11.04 22.70 10.36
N ILE A 39 -11.03 21.54 9.69
CA ILE A 39 -9.96 20.55 9.85
C ILE A 39 -8.62 21.16 9.40
N TRP A 40 -8.61 21.76 8.21
CA TRP A 40 -7.41 22.42 7.70
C TRP A 40 -6.92 23.52 8.67
N ARG A 41 -7.79 24.41 9.16
CA ARG A 41 -7.40 25.46 10.12
C ARG A 41 -6.90 24.91 11.43
N SER A 42 -7.49 23.84 11.95
CA SER A 42 -7.03 23.19 13.17
C SER A 42 -5.60 22.67 13.01
N ASN A 43 -5.28 22.07 11.86
CA ASN A 43 -3.95 21.55 11.59
C ASN A 43 -2.90 22.66 11.43
N GLN A 44 -3.31 23.86 10.99
CA GLN A 44 -2.38 24.98 10.76
C GLN A 44 -2.15 25.85 12.00
N ALA A 45 -2.98 25.76 13.03
CA ALA A 45 -2.90 26.67 14.18
C ALA A 45 -1.54 26.63 14.89
N GLY A 46 -0.98 25.44 15.15
CA GLY A 46 0.33 25.29 15.77
C GLY A 46 1.48 25.77 14.89
N VAL A 47 1.36 25.62 13.57
CA VAL A 47 2.39 26.10 12.61
C VAL A 47 2.35 27.61 12.49
N GLU A 48 1.19 28.26 12.60
CA GLU A 48 1.07 29.72 12.65
C GLU A 48 1.78 30.32 13.86
N GLU A 49 1.69 29.67 15.03
CA GLU A 49 2.39 30.09 16.23
C GLU A 49 3.90 29.98 16.05
N MET A 50 4.40 28.85 15.53
CA MET A 50 5.81 28.69 15.17
C MET A 50 6.29 29.70 14.13
N ALA A 51 5.47 30.02 13.14
CA ALA A 51 5.81 31.01 12.12
C ALA A 51 5.91 32.44 12.70
N ALA A 52 5.10 32.77 13.71
CA ALA A 52 5.16 34.06 14.41
C ALA A 52 6.45 34.20 15.25
N GLU A 53 6.98 33.10 15.76
CA GLU A 53 8.23 33.02 16.51
C GLU A 53 9.47 32.87 15.61
N GLY A 54 9.30 32.75 14.30
CA GLY A 54 10.40 32.56 13.33
C GLY A 54 11.02 31.17 13.37
N ILE A 55 10.31 30.19 13.97
CA ILE A 55 10.76 28.80 14.09
C ILE A 55 10.54 28.07 12.75
N ARG A 56 11.48 27.22 12.38
CA ARG A 56 11.33 26.34 11.20
C ARG A 56 10.45 25.14 11.53
N PHE A 57 9.56 24.78 10.61
CA PHE A 57 8.75 23.58 10.68
C PHE A 57 9.17 22.61 9.56
N ARG A 58 9.50 21.38 9.92
CA ARG A 58 10.01 20.35 8.97
C ARG A 58 11.18 20.84 8.10
N GLY A 59 12.10 21.58 8.68
CA GLY A 59 13.28 22.08 7.96
C GLY A 59 13.04 23.33 7.08
N MET A 60 11.79 23.69 6.81
CA MET A 60 11.39 24.86 6.03
C MET A 60 11.00 26.04 6.90
N ASP A 61 11.02 27.26 6.36
CA ASP A 61 10.37 28.39 6.99
C ASP A 61 8.89 28.10 7.20
N SER A 62 8.42 28.17 8.46
CA SER A 62 7.01 27.88 8.81
C SER A 62 6.02 28.70 8.00
N ARG A 63 6.40 29.93 7.59
CA ARG A 63 5.60 30.77 6.70
C ARG A 63 5.50 30.21 5.28
N GLU A 64 6.60 29.73 4.73
CA GLU A 64 6.65 29.10 3.40
C GLU A 64 5.84 27.79 3.39
N TYR A 65 5.97 27.00 4.46
CA TYR A 65 5.15 25.83 4.66
C TYR A 65 3.64 26.16 4.66
N LEU A 66 3.20 27.19 5.43
CA LEU A 66 1.79 27.63 5.46
C LEU A 66 1.30 28.10 4.09
N ILE A 67 2.14 28.75 3.30
CA ILE A 67 1.82 29.13 1.92
C ILE A 67 1.58 27.89 1.06
N GLY A 68 2.49 26.91 1.12
CA GLY A 68 2.37 25.63 0.41
C GLY A 68 1.09 24.88 0.77
N GLU A 69 0.83 24.73 2.06
CA GLU A 69 -0.38 24.07 2.58
C GLU A 69 -1.67 24.79 2.17
N THR A 70 -1.67 26.12 2.13
CA THR A 70 -2.85 26.86 1.66
C THR A 70 -3.12 26.63 0.18
N VAL A 71 -2.08 26.52 -0.63
CA VAL A 71 -2.20 26.19 -2.06
C VAL A 71 -2.72 24.76 -2.25
N SER A 72 -2.26 23.80 -1.40
CA SER A 72 -2.69 22.40 -1.49
C SER A 72 -4.08 22.14 -0.88
N PHE A 73 -4.65 23.08 -0.13
CA PHE A 73 -5.95 22.93 0.54
C PHE A 73 -7.06 22.41 -0.38
N PHE A 74 -7.16 22.96 -1.62
CA PHE A 74 -8.17 22.50 -2.59
C PHE A 74 -7.84 21.10 -3.14
N ARG A 75 -6.57 20.78 -3.27
CA ARG A 75 -6.13 19.49 -3.76
C ARG A 75 -6.48 18.36 -2.78
N GLU A 76 -6.30 18.57 -1.50
CA GLU A 76 -6.43 17.56 -0.46
C GLU A 76 -7.81 17.60 0.21
N TYR A 77 -8.07 18.61 1.01
CA TYR A 77 -9.25 18.67 1.86
C TYR A 77 -10.55 18.87 1.08
N VAL A 78 -10.54 19.79 0.10
CA VAL A 78 -11.75 20.05 -0.70
C VAL A 78 -12.03 18.95 -1.70
N SER A 79 -11.00 18.28 -2.25
CA SER A 79 -11.21 17.11 -3.10
C SER A 79 -11.86 15.97 -2.34
N MET A 80 -11.41 15.66 -1.12
CA MET A 80 -11.97 14.60 -0.29
C MET A 80 -13.42 14.88 0.10
N THR A 81 -13.67 16.02 0.75
CA THR A 81 -15.01 16.37 1.25
C THR A 81 -16.00 16.68 0.12
N GLY A 82 -15.55 17.41 -0.89
CA GLY A 82 -16.33 17.69 -2.10
C GLY A 82 -16.65 16.43 -2.90
N GLY A 83 -15.74 15.45 -2.91
CA GLY A 83 -15.94 14.13 -3.52
C GLY A 83 -17.11 13.36 -2.90
N ILE A 84 -17.23 13.37 -1.58
CA ILE A 84 -18.37 12.78 -0.87
C ILE A 84 -19.68 13.42 -1.33
N VAL A 85 -19.73 14.74 -1.39
CA VAL A 85 -20.93 15.49 -1.84
C VAL A 85 -21.23 15.21 -3.33
N ALA A 86 -20.21 15.09 -4.17
CA ALA A 86 -20.37 14.80 -5.60
C ALA A 86 -20.94 13.38 -5.82
N ILE A 87 -20.38 12.37 -5.15
CA ILE A 87 -20.84 10.98 -5.25
C ILE A 87 -22.28 10.84 -4.70
N ALA A 88 -22.53 11.33 -3.49
CA ALA A 88 -23.85 11.28 -2.87
C ALA A 88 -24.89 12.06 -3.70
N GLY A 89 -24.53 13.27 -4.15
CA GLY A 89 -25.35 14.10 -5.02
C GLY A 89 -25.71 13.40 -6.34
N ALA A 90 -24.74 12.74 -6.99
CA ALA A 90 -24.95 11.99 -8.23
C ALA A 90 -25.93 10.83 -8.04
N VAL A 91 -25.81 10.06 -6.94
CA VAL A 91 -26.71 8.96 -6.62
C VAL A 91 -28.14 9.47 -6.36
N ILE A 92 -28.27 10.50 -5.51
CA ILE A 92 -29.56 11.07 -5.14
C ILE A 92 -30.24 11.69 -6.37
N THR A 93 -29.56 12.53 -7.13
CA THR A 93 -30.14 13.21 -8.29
C THR A 93 -30.41 12.22 -9.44
N GLY A 94 -29.61 11.14 -9.58
CA GLY A 94 -29.84 10.09 -10.55
C GLY A 94 -31.08 9.26 -10.25
N LEU A 95 -31.22 8.78 -9.03
CA LEU A 95 -32.36 7.95 -8.63
C LEU A 95 -33.67 8.76 -8.58
N PHE A 96 -33.67 9.89 -7.91
CA PHE A 96 -34.88 10.67 -7.69
C PHE A 96 -35.17 11.61 -8.86
N GLY A 97 -34.13 12.06 -9.59
CA GLY A 97 -34.27 12.88 -10.79
C GLY A 97 -35.07 12.20 -11.91
N PHE A 98 -34.96 10.89 -12.00
CA PHE A 98 -35.69 10.05 -12.98
C PHE A 98 -36.74 9.12 -12.33
N ARG A 99 -37.19 9.43 -11.11
CA ARG A 99 -38.18 8.61 -10.39
C ARG A 99 -39.46 8.34 -11.18
N PHE A 100 -39.88 9.25 -12.08
CA PHE A 100 -41.05 9.06 -12.92
C PHE A 100 -40.98 7.82 -13.78
N VAL A 101 -39.78 7.34 -14.09
CA VAL A 101 -39.55 6.14 -14.94
C VAL A 101 -39.97 4.84 -14.26
N PHE A 102 -40.11 4.84 -12.92
CA PHE A 102 -40.48 3.66 -12.13
C PHE A 102 -41.98 3.49 -11.94
N HIS A 103 -42.80 4.52 -12.19
CA HIS A 103 -44.25 4.49 -11.95
C HIS A 103 -45.03 4.65 -13.26
N LYS A 104 -45.89 3.72 -13.58
CA LYS A 104 -46.67 3.73 -14.85
C LYS A 104 -47.42 5.03 -15.07
N ASN A 105 -48.20 5.47 -14.06
CA ASN A 105 -48.97 6.70 -14.15
C ASN A 105 -48.09 7.96 -14.42
N MET A 106 -46.91 7.98 -13.86
CA MET A 106 -45.95 9.09 -14.09
C MET A 106 -45.29 9.02 -15.46
N VAL A 107 -44.95 7.81 -15.94
CA VAL A 107 -44.40 7.61 -17.30
C VAL A 107 -45.41 8.11 -18.34
N ASP A 108 -46.70 7.73 -18.22
CA ASP A 108 -47.74 8.14 -19.15
C ASP A 108 -47.94 9.64 -19.11
N ALA A 109 -47.95 10.26 -17.93
CA ALA A 109 -48.05 11.72 -17.79
C ALA A 109 -46.84 12.47 -18.42
N TYR A 110 -45.62 12.01 -18.21
CA TYR A 110 -44.43 12.63 -18.81
C TYR A 110 -44.33 12.42 -20.34
N HIS A 111 -44.79 11.24 -20.85
CA HIS A 111 -44.76 10.94 -22.27
C HIS A 111 -45.93 11.56 -23.03
N SER A 112 -47.00 11.99 -22.35
CA SER A 112 -48.11 12.75 -22.99
C SER A 112 -47.74 14.22 -23.24
N LEU A 113 -46.64 14.72 -22.64
CA LEU A 113 -46.14 16.07 -22.88
C LEU A 113 -45.75 16.22 -24.37
N PRO A 114 -46.02 17.37 -25.01
CA PRO A 114 -45.67 17.62 -26.43
C PRO A 114 -44.19 17.92 -26.60
N VAL A 115 -43.32 17.04 -26.07
CA VAL A 115 -41.86 17.14 -26.07
C VAL A 115 -41.24 15.87 -26.62
N LYS A 116 -40.20 15.99 -27.43
CA LYS A 116 -39.42 14.83 -27.87
C LYS A 116 -38.76 14.15 -26.69
N ARG A 117 -38.70 12.81 -26.66
CA ARG A 117 -38.05 12.04 -25.59
C ARG A 117 -36.63 12.46 -25.35
N ASP A 118 -35.85 12.81 -26.40
CA ASP A 118 -34.47 13.26 -26.29
C ASP A 118 -34.38 14.60 -25.52
N ALA A 119 -35.30 15.52 -25.78
CA ALA A 119 -35.34 16.80 -25.09
C ALA A 119 -35.78 16.64 -23.60
N LEU A 120 -36.69 15.70 -23.31
CA LEU A 120 -37.09 15.39 -21.94
C LEU A 120 -35.92 14.80 -21.15
N PHE A 121 -35.21 13.82 -21.73
CA PHE A 121 -34.04 13.25 -21.13
C PHE A 121 -32.97 14.34 -20.84
N GLY A 122 -32.65 15.17 -21.84
CA GLY A 122 -31.70 16.26 -21.71
C GLY A 122 -32.08 17.28 -20.63
N ALA A 123 -33.38 17.63 -20.51
CA ALA A 123 -33.87 18.51 -19.47
C ALA A 123 -33.68 17.92 -18.07
N CYS A 124 -34.07 16.65 -17.86
CA CYS A 124 -33.91 15.96 -16.59
C CYS A 124 -32.43 15.74 -16.24
N PHE A 125 -31.60 15.39 -17.24
CA PHE A 125 -30.16 15.20 -17.08
C PHE A 125 -29.47 16.50 -16.62
N LEU A 126 -29.74 17.61 -17.32
CA LEU A 126 -29.18 18.91 -16.99
C LEU A 126 -29.66 19.39 -15.62
N ASN A 127 -30.95 19.20 -15.30
CA ASN A 127 -31.48 19.53 -13.98
C ASN A 127 -30.77 18.76 -12.87
N GLY A 128 -30.55 17.45 -13.05
CA GLY A 128 -29.83 16.63 -12.07
C GLY A 128 -28.41 17.16 -11.79
N PHE A 129 -27.69 17.56 -12.83
CA PHE A 129 -26.38 18.19 -12.68
C PHE A 129 -26.47 19.56 -12.00
N LEU A 130 -27.39 20.43 -12.40
CA LEU A 130 -27.54 21.77 -11.84
C LEU A 130 -28.00 21.76 -10.38
N LEU A 131 -28.83 20.79 -9.97
CA LEU A 131 -29.26 20.63 -8.58
C LEU A 131 -28.13 20.34 -7.62
N TRP A 132 -27.04 19.73 -8.08
CA TRP A 132 -25.82 19.55 -7.32
C TRP A 132 -24.85 20.73 -7.52
N PHE A 133 -24.59 21.12 -8.76
CA PHE A 133 -23.53 22.02 -9.12
C PHE A 133 -23.75 23.46 -8.64
N LEU A 134 -24.97 23.98 -8.73
CA LEU A 134 -25.27 25.35 -8.31
C LEU A 134 -25.09 25.58 -6.78
N PRO A 135 -25.64 24.73 -5.92
CA PRO A 135 -25.40 24.86 -4.49
C PRO A 135 -23.93 24.65 -4.13
N PHE A 136 -23.26 23.69 -4.78
CA PHE A 136 -21.84 23.43 -4.53
C PHE A 136 -20.98 24.65 -4.83
N ILE A 137 -21.15 25.26 -6.00
CA ILE A 137 -20.42 26.49 -6.41
C ILE A 137 -20.72 27.66 -5.47
N ALA A 138 -21.97 27.78 -4.98
CA ALA A 138 -22.36 28.86 -4.08
C ALA A 138 -21.56 28.85 -2.76
N PHE A 139 -21.13 27.71 -2.27
CA PHE A 139 -20.26 27.57 -1.08
C PHE A 139 -18.78 27.43 -1.42
N TYR A 140 -18.46 26.91 -2.62
CA TYR A 140 -17.09 26.72 -3.09
C TYR A 140 -16.36 28.06 -3.30
N LEU A 141 -17.03 29.05 -3.93
CA LEU A 141 -16.44 30.36 -4.18
C LEU A 141 -16.13 31.15 -2.90
N PRO A 142 -17.00 31.21 -1.88
CA PRO A 142 -16.65 31.76 -0.58
C PRO A 142 -15.46 31.05 0.09
N THR A 143 -15.39 29.74 0.01
CA THR A 143 -14.24 28.96 0.55
C THR A 143 -12.95 29.34 -0.18
N LEU A 144 -12.99 29.51 -1.50
CA LEU A 144 -11.85 29.98 -2.28
C LEU A 144 -11.44 31.40 -1.88
N ALA A 145 -12.40 32.28 -1.65
CA ALA A 145 -12.14 33.65 -1.20
C ALA A 145 -11.49 33.68 0.21
N LEU A 146 -11.90 32.80 1.11
CA LEU A 146 -11.29 32.66 2.43
C LEU A 146 -9.84 32.19 2.33
N ALA A 147 -9.55 31.18 1.52
CA ALA A 147 -8.19 30.67 1.30
C ALA A 147 -7.29 31.72 0.64
N ALA A 148 -7.80 32.45 -0.37
CA ALA A 148 -7.08 33.53 -1.00
C ALA A 148 -6.81 34.68 -0.02
N GLY A 149 -7.77 35.02 0.84
CA GLY A 149 -7.61 36.03 1.90
C GLY A 149 -6.55 35.63 2.93
N PHE A 150 -6.50 34.35 3.30
CA PHE A 150 -5.48 33.81 4.20
C PHE A 150 -4.07 33.90 3.55
N LEU A 151 -3.95 33.47 2.30
CA LEU A 151 -2.71 33.57 1.53
C LEU A 151 -2.22 35.02 1.41
N GLY A 152 -3.15 35.96 1.23
CA GLY A 152 -2.87 37.38 1.23
C GLY A 152 -2.33 37.91 2.56
N LYS A 153 -2.83 37.41 3.70
CA LYS A 153 -2.33 37.75 5.04
C LYS A 153 -0.89 37.26 5.26
N LEU A 154 -0.54 36.10 4.70
CA LEU A 154 0.81 35.57 4.72
C LEU A 154 1.76 36.36 3.79
N GLY A 155 1.26 37.36 3.01
CA GLY A 155 2.07 38.13 2.09
C GLY A 155 2.64 37.32 0.93
N ALA A 156 1.91 36.29 0.50
CA ALA A 156 2.31 35.45 -0.62
C ALA A 156 2.23 36.24 -1.96
N GLY A 157 3.21 36.00 -2.84
CA GLY A 157 3.29 36.64 -4.16
C GLY A 157 2.21 36.19 -5.14
N GLY A 158 2.10 36.86 -6.27
CA GLY A 158 1.12 36.57 -7.32
C GLY A 158 1.23 35.16 -7.89
N GLU A 159 2.40 34.55 -7.87
CA GLU A 159 2.62 33.16 -8.30
C GLU A 159 1.85 32.15 -7.43
N HIS A 160 1.95 32.26 -6.13
CA HIS A 160 1.23 31.38 -5.19
C HIS A 160 -0.29 31.55 -5.30
N MET A 161 -0.74 32.78 -5.54
CA MET A 161 -2.15 33.07 -5.82
C MET A 161 -2.62 32.40 -7.11
N GLY A 162 -1.80 32.43 -8.17
CA GLY A 162 -2.05 31.74 -9.43
C GLY A 162 -2.13 30.22 -9.24
N ARG A 163 -1.22 29.65 -8.45
CA ARG A 163 -1.23 28.22 -8.08
C ARG A 163 -2.50 27.83 -7.31
N LEU A 164 -2.96 28.66 -6.35
CA LEU A 164 -4.21 28.42 -5.62
C LEU A 164 -5.43 28.38 -6.56
N PHE A 165 -5.57 29.37 -7.45
CA PHE A 165 -6.68 29.40 -8.40
C PHE A 165 -6.62 28.24 -9.39
N GLY A 166 -5.42 27.88 -9.86
CA GLY A 166 -5.20 26.70 -10.70
C GLY A 166 -5.60 25.39 -10.00
N ALA A 167 -5.17 25.22 -8.75
CA ALA A 167 -5.54 24.07 -7.93
C ALA A 167 -7.05 24.00 -7.71
N ALA A 168 -7.69 25.12 -7.40
CA ALA A 168 -9.14 25.19 -7.24
C ALA A 168 -9.88 24.86 -8.54
N ALA A 169 -9.50 25.45 -9.67
CA ALA A 169 -10.14 25.15 -10.96
C ALA A 169 -10.04 23.66 -11.32
N LEU A 170 -8.87 23.07 -11.12
CA LEU A 170 -8.64 21.66 -11.40
C LEU A 170 -9.43 20.76 -10.45
N THR A 171 -9.53 21.10 -9.17
CA THR A 171 -10.37 20.38 -8.20
C THR A 171 -11.84 20.43 -8.60
N LEU A 172 -12.35 21.60 -9.03
CA LEU A 172 -13.73 21.72 -9.49
C LEU A 172 -14.00 20.85 -10.74
N ALA A 173 -13.06 20.81 -11.69
CA ALA A 173 -13.16 19.93 -12.86
C ALA A 173 -13.16 18.46 -12.48
N THR A 174 -12.32 18.07 -11.52
CA THR A 174 -12.27 16.72 -10.95
C THR A 174 -13.61 16.34 -10.34
N LEU A 175 -14.16 17.17 -9.46
CA LEU A 175 -15.44 16.92 -8.78
C LEU A 175 -16.61 16.86 -9.75
N ALA A 176 -16.61 17.69 -10.80
CA ALA A 176 -17.61 17.63 -11.86
C ALA A 176 -17.52 16.31 -12.66
N THR A 177 -16.29 15.83 -12.94
CA THR A 177 -16.07 14.55 -13.61
C THR A 177 -16.51 13.38 -12.74
N VAL A 178 -16.16 13.36 -11.44
CA VAL A 178 -16.61 12.38 -10.45
C VAL A 178 -18.14 12.32 -10.38
N PHE A 179 -18.80 13.49 -10.30
CA PHE A 179 -20.26 13.56 -10.31
C PHE A 179 -20.83 12.94 -11.60
N LEU A 180 -20.35 13.36 -12.77
CA LEU A 180 -20.87 12.91 -14.06
C LEU A 180 -20.64 11.39 -14.28
N LEU A 181 -19.52 10.85 -13.79
CA LEU A 181 -19.18 9.43 -13.88
C LEU A 181 -20.17 8.58 -13.08
N VAL A 182 -20.37 8.92 -11.81
CA VAL A 182 -21.32 8.21 -10.94
C VAL A 182 -22.77 8.44 -11.43
N TYR A 183 -23.10 9.67 -11.82
CA TYR A 183 -24.42 10.01 -12.34
C TYR A 183 -24.76 9.24 -13.61
N GLY A 184 -23.83 9.13 -14.56
CA GLY A 184 -23.97 8.32 -15.77
C GLY A 184 -24.21 6.85 -15.49
N LEU A 185 -23.47 6.28 -14.51
CA LEU A 185 -23.67 4.91 -14.04
C LEU A 185 -25.07 4.71 -13.44
N VAL A 186 -25.48 5.60 -12.52
CA VAL A 186 -26.81 5.55 -11.88
C VAL A 186 -27.92 5.63 -12.93
N LEU A 187 -27.82 6.55 -13.88
CA LEU A 187 -28.79 6.69 -14.96
C LEU A 187 -28.84 5.46 -15.85
N THR A 188 -27.71 4.86 -16.17
CA THR A 188 -27.65 3.60 -16.92
C THR A 188 -28.40 2.50 -16.18
N ALA A 189 -28.18 2.35 -14.88
CA ALA A 189 -28.90 1.38 -14.04
C ALA A 189 -30.40 1.66 -13.96
N VAL A 190 -30.81 2.93 -13.83
CA VAL A 190 -32.20 3.39 -13.84
C VAL A 190 -32.90 3.02 -15.17
N MET A 191 -32.21 3.24 -16.31
CA MET A 191 -32.79 2.96 -17.62
C MET A 191 -32.94 1.47 -17.92
N LEU A 192 -32.09 0.64 -17.32
CA LEU A 192 -32.20 -0.83 -17.45
C LEU A 192 -33.26 -1.45 -16.56
N SER A 193 -33.68 -0.78 -15.50
CA SER A 193 -34.51 -1.31 -14.43
C SER A 193 -35.91 -0.71 -14.42
N GLY A 194 -36.91 -1.48 -13.96
CA GLY A 194 -38.31 -1.01 -13.82
C GLY A 194 -38.68 -0.56 -12.40
N ASN A 195 -37.83 -0.82 -11.41
CA ASN A 195 -38.03 -0.46 -10.01
C ASN A 195 -36.71 -0.13 -9.32
N ILE A 196 -36.81 0.44 -8.14
CA ILE A 196 -35.66 0.97 -7.39
C ILE A 196 -34.70 -0.16 -6.91
N LEU A 197 -35.23 -1.31 -6.48
CA LEU A 197 -34.46 -2.46 -6.04
C LEU A 197 -33.57 -3.01 -7.15
N ASN A 198 -34.15 -3.24 -8.32
CA ASN A 198 -33.41 -3.68 -9.51
C ASN A 198 -32.36 -2.64 -9.94
N THR A 199 -32.66 -1.35 -9.76
CA THR A 199 -31.71 -0.28 -10.05
C THR A 199 -30.50 -0.34 -9.12
N LEU A 200 -30.71 -0.49 -7.82
CA LEU A 200 -29.62 -0.59 -6.84
C LEU A 200 -28.72 -1.81 -7.12
N VAL A 201 -29.35 -2.97 -7.39
CA VAL A 201 -28.62 -4.19 -7.74
C VAL A 201 -27.86 -4.02 -9.08
N SER A 202 -28.49 -3.44 -10.08
CA SER A 202 -27.81 -3.18 -11.37
C SER A 202 -26.65 -2.17 -11.21
N MET A 203 -26.84 -1.13 -10.40
CA MET A 203 -25.81 -0.15 -10.08
C MET A 203 -24.62 -0.81 -9.39
N ALA A 204 -24.86 -1.67 -8.39
CA ALA A 204 -23.82 -2.38 -7.68
C ALA A 204 -23.03 -3.32 -8.62
N ILE A 205 -23.73 -4.13 -9.44
CA ILE A 205 -23.07 -5.08 -10.33
C ILE A 205 -22.29 -4.34 -11.43
N LEU A 206 -22.88 -3.34 -12.08
CA LEU A 206 -22.23 -2.60 -13.15
C LEU A 206 -21.14 -1.66 -12.62
N GLY A 207 -21.32 -1.14 -11.40
CA GLY A 207 -20.40 -0.21 -10.78
C GLY A 207 -19.20 -0.87 -10.10
N LEU A 208 -19.37 -2.04 -9.48
CA LEU A 208 -18.32 -2.74 -8.73
C LEU A 208 -17.87 -4.04 -9.38
N GLY A 209 -18.70 -4.66 -10.22
CA GLY A 209 -18.45 -6.00 -10.75
C GLY A 209 -17.14 -6.12 -11.52
N GLY A 210 -16.74 -5.09 -12.25
CA GLY A 210 -15.47 -5.08 -12.98
C GLY A 210 -14.27 -5.14 -12.04
N ILE A 211 -14.22 -4.25 -11.06
CA ILE A 211 -13.10 -4.22 -10.10
C ILE A 211 -13.11 -5.46 -9.19
N SER A 212 -14.30 -5.96 -8.83
CA SER A 212 -14.41 -7.20 -8.06
C SER A 212 -13.89 -8.41 -8.85
N ALA A 213 -14.15 -8.47 -10.16
CA ALA A 213 -13.60 -9.52 -11.02
C ALA A 213 -12.06 -9.43 -11.12
N VAL A 214 -11.52 -8.23 -11.27
CA VAL A 214 -10.07 -8.00 -11.27
C VAL A 214 -9.47 -8.36 -9.91
N GLY A 215 -10.09 -7.91 -8.81
CA GLY A 215 -9.60 -8.17 -7.45
C GLY A 215 -9.61 -9.65 -7.09
N ILE A 216 -10.63 -10.41 -7.50
CA ILE A 216 -10.65 -11.85 -7.24
C ILE A 216 -9.63 -12.61 -8.10
N LEU A 217 -9.42 -12.19 -9.35
CA LEU A 217 -8.35 -12.75 -10.18
C LEU A 217 -6.98 -12.46 -9.58
N TYR A 218 -6.76 -11.24 -9.10
CA TYR A 218 -5.55 -10.88 -8.37
C TYR A 218 -5.34 -11.75 -7.12
N ALA A 219 -6.40 -11.99 -6.35
CA ALA A 219 -6.35 -12.88 -5.19
C ALA A 219 -6.00 -14.33 -5.59
N PHE A 220 -6.48 -14.80 -6.74
CA PHE A 220 -6.09 -16.11 -7.27
C PHE A 220 -4.61 -16.14 -7.67
N PHE A 221 -4.08 -15.10 -8.31
CA PHE A 221 -2.65 -15.00 -8.60
C PHE A 221 -1.82 -15.05 -7.31
N LEU A 222 -2.19 -14.29 -6.29
CA LEU A 222 -1.49 -14.30 -4.99
C LEU A 222 -1.52 -15.65 -4.27
N SER A 223 -2.61 -16.43 -4.45
CA SER A 223 -2.82 -17.66 -3.70
C SER A 223 -2.31 -18.92 -4.40
N TYR A 224 -2.18 -18.89 -5.71
CA TYR A 224 -1.87 -20.07 -6.53
C TYR A 224 -0.60 -19.96 -7.36
N MET A 225 -0.05 -18.73 -7.51
CA MET A 225 1.19 -18.52 -8.26
C MET A 225 2.27 -18.08 -7.29
N ASP A 226 3.17 -18.99 -6.95
CA ASP A 226 4.22 -18.77 -5.93
C ASP A 226 5.20 -17.68 -6.36
N ARG A 227 5.44 -17.57 -7.69
CA ARG A 227 6.34 -16.57 -8.26
C ARG A 227 5.62 -15.29 -8.71
N PHE A 228 4.37 -15.09 -8.29
CA PHE A 228 3.64 -13.86 -8.61
C PHE A 228 4.24 -12.66 -7.87
N TYR A 229 4.59 -11.63 -8.63
CA TYR A 229 4.99 -10.33 -8.10
C TYR A 229 3.99 -9.26 -8.50
N ASP A 230 3.51 -8.49 -7.53
CA ASP A 230 2.47 -7.48 -7.76
C ASP A 230 3.03 -6.25 -8.48
N MET A 231 2.76 -6.20 -9.77
CA MET A 231 3.05 -5.07 -10.65
C MET A 231 1.80 -4.53 -11.33
N TRP A 232 0.64 -4.81 -10.75
CA TRP A 232 -0.61 -4.37 -11.33
C TRP A 232 -0.77 -2.86 -11.23
N ASN A 233 -0.98 -2.23 -12.36
CA ASN A 233 -1.29 -0.80 -12.41
C ASN A 233 -2.74 -0.55 -11.98
N TRP A 234 -2.98 -0.47 -10.68
CA TRP A 234 -4.28 -0.22 -10.08
C TRP A 234 -4.93 1.07 -10.59
N SER A 235 -4.11 2.06 -10.94
CA SER A 235 -4.59 3.31 -11.56
C SER A 235 -5.24 3.05 -12.91
N ALA A 236 -4.62 2.25 -13.79
CA ALA A 236 -5.23 1.86 -15.06
C ALA A 236 -6.44 0.96 -14.86
N LEU A 237 -6.37 0.01 -13.92
CA LEU A 237 -7.46 -0.91 -13.60
C LEU A 237 -8.68 -0.21 -12.97
N SER A 238 -8.50 0.96 -12.35
CA SER A 238 -9.61 1.73 -11.79
C SER A 238 -10.69 2.07 -12.81
N HIS A 239 -10.32 2.24 -14.09
CA HIS A 239 -11.25 2.56 -15.17
C HIS A 239 -12.22 1.42 -15.53
N VAL A 240 -11.92 0.18 -15.13
CA VAL A 240 -12.79 -0.98 -15.37
C VAL A 240 -14.11 -0.90 -14.58
N SER A 241 -14.13 -0.09 -13.52
CA SER A 241 -15.29 0.10 -12.65
C SER A 241 -15.57 1.60 -12.43
N PRO A 242 -16.66 2.12 -12.97
CA PRO A 242 -17.00 3.54 -12.81
C PRO A 242 -17.18 3.98 -11.37
N LEU A 243 -17.66 3.09 -10.49
CA LEU A 243 -17.84 3.41 -9.07
C LEU A 243 -16.50 3.42 -8.32
N PHE A 244 -15.50 2.68 -8.79
CA PHE A 244 -14.15 2.68 -8.24
C PHE A 244 -13.27 3.79 -8.86
N ALA A 245 -13.50 4.12 -10.14
CA ALA A 245 -12.78 5.20 -10.83
C ALA A 245 -12.97 6.56 -10.14
N ALA A 246 -14.17 6.82 -9.61
CA ALA A 246 -14.49 8.09 -8.94
C ALA A 246 -13.60 8.34 -7.69
N PRO A 247 -13.54 7.47 -6.67
CA PRO A 247 -12.62 7.63 -5.54
C PRO A 247 -11.14 7.53 -5.96
N ALA A 248 -10.80 6.71 -6.96
CA ALA A 248 -9.43 6.62 -7.47
C ALA A 248 -8.97 7.96 -8.08
N LEU A 249 -9.84 8.66 -8.82
CA LEU A 249 -9.55 9.98 -9.36
C LEU A 249 -9.35 11.02 -8.24
N LEU A 250 -10.13 10.93 -7.16
CA LEU A 250 -9.96 11.79 -5.98
C LEU A 250 -8.65 11.51 -5.26
N TYR A 251 -8.30 10.23 -5.08
CA TYR A 251 -7.03 9.82 -4.49
C TYR A 251 -5.83 10.36 -5.31
N TRP A 252 -5.86 10.18 -6.62
CA TRP A 252 -4.84 10.74 -7.53
C TRP A 252 -4.78 12.26 -7.48
N ARG A 253 -5.92 12.92 -7.22
CA ARG A 253 -5.95 14.39 -7.07
C ARG A 253 -5.29 14.84 -5.77
N MET A 254 -5.43 14.07 -4.70
CA MET A 254 -4.78 14.35 -3.42
C MET A 254 -3.29 14.05 -3.45
N GLY A 255 -2.86 12.98 -4.14
CA GLY A 255 -1.46 12.59 -4.27
C GLY A 255 -0.66 13.48 -5.21
N THR A 256 0.65 13.42 -5.07
CA THR A 256 1.62 14.12 -5.93
C THR A 256 2.18 13.23 -7.04
N GLU A 257 1.76 11.96 -7.06
CA GLU A 257 2.26 10.93 -7.96
C GLU A 257 2.02 11.27 -9.45
N GLY A 258 3.03 11.08 -10.27
CA GLY A 258 2.92 11.11 -11.73
C GLY A 258 2.89 12.49 -12.39
N GLY A 259 2.88 13.58 -11.64
CA GLY A 259 2.87 14.94 -12.18
C GLY A 259 1.56 15.37 -12.84
N LEU A 260 1.45 16.66 -13.16
CA LEU A 260 0.22 17.27 -13.71
C LEU A 260 -0.22 16.63 -15.03
N GLY A 261 0.72 16.24 -15.90
CA GLY A 261 0.40 15.66 -17.21
C GLY A 261 -0.31 14.30 -17.09
N SER A 262 0.19 13.43 -16.22
CA SER A 262 -0.41 12.13 -15.93
C SER A 262 -1.81 12.26 -15.33
N PHE A 263 -1.97 13.19 -14.38
CA PHE A 263 -3.28 13.47 -13.78
C PHE A 263 -4.29 13.97 -14.82
N LEU A 264 -3.89 14.90 -15.71
CA LEU A 264 -4.76 15.41 -16.76
C LEU A 264 -5.15 14.31 -17.75
N GLY A 265 -4.23 13.39 -18.06
CA GLY A 265 -4.52 12.20 -18.87
C GLY A 265 -5.61 11.34 -18.23
N LYS A 266 -5.48 11.02 -16.94
CA LYS A 266 -6.47 10.25 -16.18
C LYS A 266 -7.82 10.98 -16.11
N LEU A 267 -7.82 12.27 -15.81
CA LEU A 267 -9.04 13.08 -15.78
C LEU A 267 -9.77 13.07 -17.13
N ALA A 268 -9.03 13.15 -18.23
CA ALA A 268 -9.60 13.10 -19.58
C ALA A 268 -10.23 11.73 -19.88
N VAL A 269 -9.57 10.62 -19.51
CA VAL A 269 -10.11 9.26 -19.68
C VAL A 269 -11.39 9.08 -18.86
N ASP A 270 -11.40 9.50 -17.59
CA ASP A 270 -12.58 9.39 -16.73
C ASP A 270 -13.74 10.27 -17.23
N PHE A 271 -13.44 11.46 -17.77
CA PHE A 271 -14.46 12.32 -18.40
C PHE A 271 -15.06 11.68 -19.66
N VAL A 272 -14.23 11.06 -20.51
CA VAL A 272 -14.72 10.31 -21.68
C VAL A 272 -15.59 9.14 -21.25
N LEU A 273 -15.20 8.40 -20.22
CA LEU A 273 -15.99 7.32 -19.64
C LEU A 273 -17.33 7.84 -19.10
N ALA A 274 -17.33 8.96 -18.38
CA ALA A 274 -18.56 9.61 -17.90
C ALA A 274 -19.49 10.01 -19.04
N ALA A 275 -18.93 10.61 -20.11
CA ALA A 275 -19.68 10.96 -21.32
C ALA A 275 -20.26 9.71 -22.03
N ALA A 276 -19.48 8.64 -22.13
CA ALA A 276 -19.93 7.35 -22.69
C ALA A 276 -21.10 6.76 -21.91
N LEU A 277 -21.02 6.76 -20.56
CA LEU A 277 -22.12 6.32 -19.70
C LEU A 277 -23.38 7.19 -19.84
N GLY A 278 -23.21 8.51 -19.92
CA GLY A 278 -24.31 9.43 -20.19
C GLY A 278 -24.98 9.18 -21.55
N CYS A 279 -24.18 8.98 -22.59
CA CYS A 279 -24.67 8.60 -23.92
C CYS A 279 -25.39 7.22 -23.91
N LEU A 280 -24.84 6.24 -23.19
CA LEU A 280 -25.46 4.93 -23.02
C LEU A 280 -26.80 5.06 -22.30
N ALA A 281 -26.89 5.81 -21.24
CA ALA A 281 -28.16 6.08 -20.53
C ALA A 281 -29.20 6.75 -21.45
N TRP A 282 -28.76 7.73 -22.25
CA TRP A 282 -29.63 8.35 -23.27
C TRP A 282 -30.12 7.37 -24.32
N LEU A 283 -29.24 6.52 -24.87
CA LEU A 283 -29.63 5.49 -25.87
C LEU A 283 -30.61 4.47 -25.27
N LEU A 284 -30.38 4.05 -24.03
CA LEU A 284 -31.26 3.15 -23.30
C LEU A 284 -32.61 3.80 -23.05
N TYR A 285 -32.66 5.07 -22.63
CA TYR A 285 -33.91 5.81 -22.46
C TYR A 285 -34.72 5.92 -23.77
N ARG A 286 -34.05 6.22 -24.86
CA ARG A 286 -34.68 6.32 -26.19
C ARG A 286 -35.37 5.01 -26.62
N ARG A 287 -34.76 3.85 -26.29
CA ARG A 287 -35.26 2.51 -26.63
C ARG A 287 -36.16 1.92 -25.53
N ARG A 288 -36.33 2.61 -24.39
CA ARG A 288 -37.12 2.11 -23.29
C ARG A 288 -38.60 2.06 -23.61
N ALA A 289 -39.22 0.86 -23.41
CA ALA A 289 -40.65 0.71 -23.47
C ALA A 289 -41.34 1.28 -22.21
N SER A 290 -42.45 1.98 -22.34
CA SER A 290 -43.21 2.55 -21.20
C SER A 290 -43.71 1.47 -20.25
N GLU A 291 -43.97 0.28 -20.73
CA GLU A 291 -44.43 -0.89 -19.96
C GLU A 291 -43.39 -1.46 -18.99
N LEU A 292 -42.15 -0.98 -19.05
CA LEU A 292 -41.09 -1.45 -18.16
C LEU A 292 -41.26 -0.96 -16.72
N ALA A 293 -42.02 0.11 -16.48
CA ALA A 293 -42.31 0.62 -15.17
C ALA A 293 -42.94 -0.45 -14.27
N GLU A 294 -42.50 -0.57 -13.03
CA GLU A 294 -42.94 -1.56 -12.03
C GLU A 294 -42.59 -3.02 -12.36
N GLN A 295 -41.83 -3.27 -13.41
CA GLN A 295 -41.37 -4.62 -13.79
C GLN A 295 -39.89 -4.83 -13.39
N GLY A 296 -39.44 -6.08 -13.53
CA GLY A 296 -38.03 -6.43 -13.42
C GLY A 296 -37.20 -5.87 -14.57
N VAL A 297 -35.91 -6.23 -14.61
CA VAL A 297 -35.04 -5.88 -15.76
C VAL A 297 -35.54 -6.62 -17.01
N LYS A 298 -35.80 -5.94 -18.12
CA LYS A 298 -36.33 -6.57 -19.34
C LYS A 298 -35.25 -6.84 -20.39
N ASN A 299 -34.14 -6.08 -20.37
CA ASN A 299 -33.06 -6.24 -21.35
C ASN A 299 -32.33 -7.58 -21.14
N ARG A 300 -32.46 -8.49 -22.12
CA ARG A 300 -31.86 -9.85 -22.05
C ARG A 300 -30.34 -9.80 -21.99
N ALA A 301 -29.70 -8.94 -22.77
CA ALA A 301 -28.23 -8.84 -22.80
C ALA A 301 -27.68 -8.31 -21.47
N ALA A 302 -28.31 -7.27 -20.90
CA ALA A 302 -27.94 -6.74 -19.61
C ALA A 302 -28.11 -7.76 -18.48
N LYS A 303 -29.24 -8.50 -18.46
CA LYS A 303 -29.43 -9.59 -17.48
C LYS A 303 -28.36 -10.65 -17.59
N THR A 304 -28.04 -11.07 -18.82
CA THR A 304 -26.99 -12.09 -19.03
C THR A 304 -25.66 -11.62 -18.59
N LEU A 305 -25.26 -10.39 -18.95
CA LEU A 305 -23.99 -9.81 -18.53
C LEU A 305 -23.86 -9.70 -16.98
N MET A 306 -24.91 -9.16 -16.33
CA MET A 306 -24.93 -9.02 -14.87
C MET A 306 -24.90 -10.38 -14.16
N ARG A 307 -25.57 -11.42 -14.69
CA ARG A 307 -25.51 -12.78 -14.12
C ARG A 307 -24.10 -13.38 -14.25
N ILE A 308 -23.52 -13.29 -15.45
CA ILE A 308 -22.17 -13.82 -15.67
C ILE A 308 -21.19 -13.14 -14.72
N LEU A 309 -21.17 -11.81 -14.70
CA LEU A 309 -20.24 -11.06 -13.88
C LEU A 309 -20.41 -11.34 -12.39
N ALA A 310 -21.63 -11.20 -11.86
CA ALA A 310 -21.87 -11.40 -10.44
C ALA A 310 -21.76 -12.89 -10.04
N GLY A 311 -22.21 -13.81 -10.88
CA GLY A 311 -22.13 -15.25 -10.59
C GLY A 311 -20.68 -15.76 -10.60
N SER A 312 -19.84 -15.30 -11.53
CA SER A 312 -18.42 -15.68 -11.58
C SER A 312 -17.66 -15.12 -10.38
N VAL A 313 -17.84 -13.84 -10.07
CA VAL A 313 -17.21 -13.21 -8.91
C VAL A 313 -17.64 -13.93 -7.62
N ALA A 314 -18.94 -14.15 -7.43
CA ALA A 314 -19.45 -14.84 -6.24
C ALA A 314 -18.92 -16.27 -6.14
N GLY A 315 -18.83 -17.00 -7.26
CA GLY A 315 -18.29 -18.36 -7.30
C GLY A 315 -16.81 -18.40 -6.90
N MET A 316 -15.99 -17.57 -7.51
CA MET A 316 -14.56 -17.49 -7.19
C MET A 316 -14.31 -17.01 -5.76
N CYS A 317 -15.07 -16.02 -5.26
CA CYS A 317 -15.03 -15.62 -3.86
C CYS A 317 -15.39 -16.80 -2.93
N GLY A 318 -16.42 -17.58 -3.30
CA GLY A 318 -16.80 -18.76 -2.52
C GLY A 318 -15.72 -19.82 -2.49
N TRP A 319 -15.03 -20.06 -3.60
CA TRP A 319 -13.86 -20.94 -3.64
C TRP A 319 -12.79 -20.53 -2.62
N MET A 320 -12.34 -19.28 -2.67
CA MET A 320 -11.32 -18.74 -1.76
C MET A 320 -11.76 -18.77 -0.28
N LEU A 321 -13.00 -18.36 -0.03
CA LEU A 321 -13.54 -18.24 1.33
C LEU A 321 -13.65 -19.60 2.04
N PHE A 322 -14.06 -20.64 1.31
CA PHE A 322 -14.15 -21.98 1.89
C PHE A 322 -12.78 -22.63 2.13
N GLN A 323 -11.79 -22.33 1.30
CA GLN A 323 -10.42 -22.75 1.55
C GLN A 323 -9.82 -22.05 2.78
N LEU A 324 -10.10 -20.75 2.94
CA LEU A 324 -9.67 -20.01 4.13
C LEU A 324 -10.27 -20.59 5.42
N PHE A 325 -11.56 -20.98 5.42
CA PHE A 325 -12.20 -21.60 6.59
C PHE A 325 -11.60 -22.95 7.00
N VAL A 326 -11.07 -23.69 6.05
CA VAL A 326 -10.48 -25.02 6.30
C VAL A 326 -8.99 -24.95 6.63
N GLY A 327 -8.38 -23.76 6.48
CA GLY A 327 -6.95 -23.56 6.76
C GLY A 327 -6.02 -24.23 5.75
N GLY A 328 -6.48 -24.47 4.50
CA GLY A 328 -5.63 -25.09 3.47
C GLY A 328 -6.30 -25.15 2.09
N GLN A 329 -5.49 -25.46 1.07
CA GLN A 329 -5.94 -25.53 -0.33
C GLN A 329 -6.60 -26.89 -0.66
N MET A 330 -7.68 -27.22 0.03
CA MET A 330 -8.43 -28.45 -0.23
C MET A 330 -9.38 -28.29 -1.41
N LEU A 331 -9.12 -28.97 -2.53
CA LEU A 331 -9.89 -28.91 -3.76
C LEU A 331 -11.39 -29.14 -3.57
N ALA A 332 -11.79 -30.09 -2.74
CA ALA A 332 -13.20 -30.41 -2.49
C ALA A 332 -13.96 -29.24 -1.88
N TRP A 333 -13.37 -28.53 -0.94
CA TRP A 333 -13.97 -27.36 -0.31
C TRP A 333 -14.01 -26.15 -1.25
N GLY A 334 -13.01 -25.98 -2.11
CA GLY A 334 -13.03 -24.98 -3.16
C GLY A 334 -14.20 -25.20 -4.13
N ILE A 335 -14.35 -26.42 -4.65
CA ILE A 335 -15.49 -26.79 -5.55
C ILE A 335 -16.84 -26.58 -4.85
N PHE A 336 -16.97 -27.01 -3.60
CA PHE A 336 -18.19 -26.84 -2.82
C PHE A 336 -18.52 -25.35 -2.63
N GLY A 337 -17.55 -24.54 -2.18
CA GLY A 337 -17.71 -23.11 -1.96
C GLY A 337 -18.09 -22.36 -3.22
N LEU A 338 -17.41 -22.63 -4.34
CA LEU A 338 -17.73 -22.06 -5.64
C LEU A 338 -19.15 -22.39 -6.08
N THR A 339 -19.50 -23.68 -6.04
CA THR A 339 -20.80 -24.15 -6.51
C THR A 339 -21.93 -23.55 -5.67
N LEU A 340 -21.80 -23.58 -4.35
CA LEU A 340 -22.79 -23.03 -3.42
C LEU A 340 -22.98 -21.52 -3.64
N SER A 341 -21.89 -20.76 -3.62
CA SER A 341 -21.92 -19.28 -3.72
C SER A 341 -22.44 -18.82 -5.08
N ALA A 342 -21.99 -19.44 -6.17
CA ALA A 342 -22.47 -19.10 -7.51
C ALA A 342 -23.96 -19.43 -7.69
N LEU A 343 -24.41 -20.59 -7.24
CA LEU A 343 -25.83 -20.97 -7.32
C LEU A 343 -26.73 -20.05 -6.50
N LEU A 344 -26.33 -19.72 -5.28
CA LEU A 344 -27.07 -18.79 -4.44
C LEU A 344 -27.13 -17.39 -5.06
N CYS A 345 -26.00 -16.86 -5.52
CA CYS A 345 -25.96 -15.55 -6.18
C CYS A 345 -26.86 -15.52 -7.43
N LEU A 346 -26.70 -16.48 -8.33
CA LEU A 346 -27.51 -16.57 -9.56
C LEU A 346 -29.00 -16.78 -9.30
N GLY A 347 -29.33 -17.60 -8.29
CA GLY A 347 -30.70 -17.83 -7.88
C GLY A 347 -31.36 -16.57 -7.32
N VAL A 348 -30.65 -15.84 -6.43
CA VAL A 348 -31.13 -14.57 -5.89
C VAL A 348 -31.29 -13.52 -6.99
N LEU A 349 -30.33 -13.41 -7.92
CA LEU A 349 -30.46 -12.51 -9.07
C LEU A 349 -31.62 -12.85 -9.98
N ASN A 350 -31.93 -14.14 -10.18
CA ASN A 350 -33.10 -14.56 -10.95
C ASN A 350 -34.39 -14.11 -10.26
N ILE A 351 -34.51 -14.24 -8.95
CA ILE A 351 -35.67 -13.74 -8.18
C ILE A 351 -35.79 -12.23 -8.34
N ILE A 352 -34.72 -11.48 -8.09
CA ILE A 352 -34.71 -10.00 -8.13
C ILE A 352 -35.09 -9.51 -9.54
N PHE A 353 -34.47 -10.07 -10.60
CA PHE A 353 -34.72 -9.63 -11.98
C PHE A 353 -36.11 -10.03 -12.53
N SER A 354 -36.74 -11.05 -11.95
CA SER A 354 -38.06 -11.53 -12.37
C SER A 354 -39.16 -11.07 -11.41
N MET A 355 -38.80 -10.59 -10.21
CA MET A 355 -39.74 -10.26 -9.11
C MET A 355 -40.64 -11.46 -8.74
N ASP A 356 -40.11 -12.69 -8.83
CA ASP A 356 -40.82 -13.94 -8.56
C ASP A 356 -39.89 -14.93 -7.87
N PHE A 357 -40.25 -15.41 -6.69
CA PHE A 357 -39.49 -16.41 -5.92
C PHE A 357 -39.37 -17.76 -6.68
N LYS A 358 -40.33 -18.10 -7.53
CA LYS A 358 -40.27 -19.31 -8.34
C LYS A 358 -39.22 -19.28 -9.44
N ALA A 359 -38.67 -18.10 -9.70
CA ALA A 359 -37.62 -17.89 -10.70
C ALA A 359 -36.22 -18.36 -10.26
N PHE A 360 -36.00 -18.80 -9.01
CA PHE A 360 -34.69 -19.17 -8.48
C PHE A 360 -33.91 -20.09 -9.43
N PHE A 361 -34.49 -21.18 -9.87
CA PHE A 361 -33.90 -22.15 -10.81
C PHE A 361 -34.24 -21.92 -12.29
N THR A 362 -34.60 -20.70 -12.67
CA THR A 362 -34.78 -20.37 -14.08
C THR A 362 -33.39 -20.19 -14.74
N HIS A 363 -33.38 -20.30 -16.09
CA HIS A 363 -32.15 -20.12 -16.88
C HIS A 363 -31.01 -21.12 -16.53
N LYS A 364 -31.37 -22.38 -16.24
CA LYS A 364 -30.46 -23.48 -15.87
C LYS A 364 -29.24 -23.60 -16.78
N ARG A 365 -29.38 -23.41 -18.10
CA ARG A 365 -28.26 -23.44 -19.06
C ARG A 365 -27.24 -22.33 -18.80
N GLN A 366 -27.67 -21.12 -18.44
CA GLN A 366 -26.77 -20.02 -18.11
C GLN A 366 -26.08 -20.28 -16.76
N MET A 367 -26.83 -20.77 -15.78
CA MET A 367 -26.26 -21.15 -14.49
C MET A 367 -25.15 -22.20 -14.64
N ALA A 368 -25.45 -23.27 -15.40
CA ALA A 368 -24.48 -24.33 -15.70
C ALA A 368 -23.26 -23.81 -16.47
N ALA A 369 -23.46 -22.91 -17.45
CA ALA A 369 -22.33 -22.30 -18.18
C ALA A 369 -21.46 -21.44 -17.31
N VAL A 370 -22.02 -20.59 -16.41
CA VAL A 370 -21.28 -19.79 -15.48
C VAL A 370 -20.45 -20.67 -14.52
N LEU A 371 -21.10 -21.72 -13.97
CA LEU A 371 -20.40 -22.68 -13.09
C LEU A 371 -19.25 -23.38 -13.83
N ALA A 372 -19.47 -23.87 -15.05
CA ALA A 372 -18.46 -24.57 -15.81
C ALA A 372 -17.27 -23.68 -16.13
N VAL A 373 -17.51 -22.44 -16.58
CA VAL A 373 -16.43 -21.48 -16.89
C VAL A 373 -15.68 -21.08 -15.63
N THR A 374 -16.38 -20.83 -14.52
CA THR A 374 -15.74 -20.43 -13.27
C THR A 374 -14.92 -21.56 -12.67
N LEU A 375 -15.41 -22.81 -12.73
CA LEU A 375 -14.65 -24.00 -12.34
C LEU A 375 -13.41 -24.18 -13.22
N LEU A 376 -13.54 -24.01 -14.54
CA LEU A 376 -12.42 -24.12 -15.47
C LEU A 376 -11.33 -23.11 -15.14
N ILE A 377 -11.70 -21.85 -14.85
CA ILE A 377 -10.75 -20.81 -14.44
C ILE A 377 -10.09 -21.20 -13.12
N SER A 378 -10.86 -21.60 -12.11
CA SER A 378 -10.30 -22.00 -10.80
C SER A 378 -9.36 -23.19 -10.91
N PHE A 379 -9.65 -24.17 -11.74
CA PHE A 379 -8.76 -25.29 -12.03
C PHE A 379 -7.50 -24.88 -12.79
N ALA A 380 -7.63 -23.94 -13.74
CA ALA A 380 -6.47 -23.43 -14.46
C ALA A 380 -5.45 -22.77 -13.55
N PHE A 381 -5.92 -22.08 -12.50
CA PHE A 381 -5.04 -21.55 -11.45
C PHE A 381 -4.51 -22.63 -10.52
N ASN A 382 -5.39 -23.53 -10.03
CA ASN A 382 -4.98 -24.55 -9.05
C ASN A 382 -3.92 -25.53 -9.56
N TRP A 383 -3.81 -25.70 -10.87
CA TRP A 383 -2.83 -26.60 -11.51
C TRP A 383 -1.85 -25.87 -12.45
N ASP A 384 -1.77 -24.59 -12.34
CA ASP A 384 -0.96 -23.74 -13.22
C ASP A 384 -0.93 -24.19 -14.70
N TRP A 385 -2.11 -24.35 -15.30
CA TRP A 385 -2.22 -24.72 -16.71
C TRP A 385 -1.55 -23.73 -17.66
N MET A 386 -1.22 -22.55 -17.17
CA MET A 386 -0.53 -21.51 -17.93
C MET A 386 0.98 -21.66 -17.88
N GLY A 387 1.52 -22.53 -16.98
CA GLY A 387 2.95 -22.64 -16.73
C GLY A 387 3.54 -21.32 -16.27
N TYR A 388 2.81 -20.62 -15.39
CA TYR A 388 3.22 -19.29 -14.96
C TYR A 388 4.47 -19.34 -14.08
N ASP A 389 4.51 -20.30 -13.15
CA ASP A 389 5.60 -20.42 -12.19
C ASP A 389 6.86 -21.04 -12.82
N ASP A 390 6.69 -21.93 -13.80
CA ASP A 390 7.83 -22.60 -14.47
C ASP A 390 8.38 -21.83 -15.65
N TYR A 391 7.75 -20.70 -16.03
CA TYR A 391 8.18 -19.95 -17.20
C TYR A 391 9.47 -19.18 -16.97
N LEU A 392 10.54 -19.57 -17.68
CA LEU A 392 11.78 -18.84 -17.84
C LEU A 392 12.05 -18.69 -19.37
N PRO A 393 12.29 -17.48 -19.89
CA PRO A 393 12.63 -17.29 -21.30
C PRO A 393 14.05 -17.78 -21.57
N ASP A 394 14.32 -18.14 -22.82
CA ASP A 394 15.65 -18.54 -23.24
C ASP A 394 16.66 -17.40 -22.98
N LYS A 395 17.83 -17.75 -22.45
CA LYS A 395 18.88 -16.78 -22.10
C LYS A 395 19.22 -15.82 -23.26
N GLU A 396 19.18 -16.34 -24.50
CA GLU A 396 19.45 -15.56 -25.69
C GLU A 396 18.38 -14.48 -25.99
N GLU A 397 17.18 -14.62 -25.47
CA GLU A 397 16.08 -13.65 -25.61
C GLU A 397 16.13 -12.53 -24.60
N ILE A 398 16.89 -12.69 -23.51
CA ILE A 398 17.01 -11.71 -22.45
C ILE A 398 17.95 -10.58 -22.88
N ALA A 399 17.53 -9.34 -22.64
CA ALA A 399 18.33 -8.14 -22.87
C ALA A 399 18.95 -7.62 -21.58
N GLU A 400 18.19 -7.59 -20.50
CA GLU A 400 18.62 -7.10 -19.19
C GLU A 400 17.77 -7.72 -18.08
N ILE A 401 18.35 -7.87 -16.90
CA ILE A 401 17.67 -8.33 -15.69
C ILE A 401 17.85 -7.26 -14.60
N GLY A 402 16.78 -6.95 -13.88
CA GLY A 402 16.84 -6.15 -12.67
C GLY A 402 16.40 -7.00 -11.48
N VAL A 403 17.13 -6.96 -10.39
CA VAL A 403 16.81 -7.69 -9.16
C VAL A 403 16.84 -6.73 -7.99
N TRP A 404 15.90 -6.85 -7.08
CA TRP A 404 15.86 -6.00 -5.89
C TRP A 404 15.25 -6.72 -4.70
N THR A 405 15.87 -6.56 -3.55
CA THR A 405 15.26 -6.89 -2.26
C THR A 405 15.61 -5.84 -1.22
N GLY A 406 14.64 -5.48 -0.39
CA GLY A 406 14.86 -4.58 0.74
C GLY A 406 15.69 -5.21 1.85
N GLU A 407 15.79 -6.54 1.89
CA GLU A 407 16.54 -7.29 2.90
C GLU A 407 18.04 -7.09 2.79
N PHE A 408 18.54 -6.84 1.57
CA PHE A 408 19.95 -6.57 1.28
C PHE A 408 20.17 -5.12 0.85
N SER A 409 19.68 -4.18 1.64
CA SER A 409 19.76 -2.77 1.34
C SER A 409 19.70 -1.95 2.63
N ASN A 410 20.39 -0.83 2.66
CA ASN A 410 20.28 0.14 3.74
C ASN A 410 19.03 1.04 3.62
N ARG A 411 18.16 0.77 2.63
CA ARG A 411 16.97 1.57 2.34
C ARG A 411 15.71 0.82 2.74
N TYR A 412 15.05 1.29 3.79
CA TYR A 412 13.71 0.87 4.12
C TYR A 412 12.72 1.72 3.34
N THR A 413 12.35 1.28 2.15
CA THR A 413 11.39 1.97 1.29
C THR A 413 9.98 1.54 1.65
N LEU A 414 9.19 2.47 2.16
CA LEU A 414 7.75 2.47 1.93
C LEU A 414 7.57 2.92 0.47
N VAL A 415 7.39 1.98 -0.42
CA VAL A 415 7.67 2.05 -1.85
C VAL A 415 6.68 2.93 -2.60
N ASP A 416 7.19 3.98 -3.25
CA ASP A 416 6.63 4.36 -4.54
C ASP A 416 7.21 3.39 -5.60
N PHE A 417 6.36 2.56 -6.19
CA PHE A 417 6.73 1.53 -7.16
C PHE A 417 7.57 2.06 -8.33
N GLN A 418 7.42 3.33 -8.70
CA GLN A 418 8.10 3.92 -9.86
C GLN A 418 9.55 4.29 -9.59
N ASP A 419 9.94 4.50 -8.33
CA ASP A 419 11.31 4.82 -7.92
C ASP A 419 12.05 3.60 -7.34
N SER A 420 11.41 2.41 -7.35
CA SER A 420 12.07 1.18 -6.90
C SER A 420 13.33 0.91 -7.71
N PRO A 421 14.44 0.53 -7.04
CA PRO A 421 15.68 0.14 -7.70
C PRO A 421 15.49 -0.95 -8.77
N LEU A 422 14.51 -1.83 -8.60
CA LEU A 422 14.13 -2.86 -9.58
C LEU A 422 13.90 -2.30 -10.99
N PHE A 423 13.42 -1.05 -11.13
CA PHE A 423 13.23 -0.42 -12.44
C PHE A 423 14.47 0.27 -12.99
N ARG A 424 15.43 0.58 -12.13
CA ARG A 424 16.66 1.29 -12.50
C ARG A 424 17.81 0.35 -12.80
N MET A 425 17.86 -0.79 -12.09
CA MET A 425 18.89 -1.81 -12.31
C MET A 425 18.78 -2.45 -13.69
N ARG A 426 19.90 -2.61 -14.38
CA ARG A 426 19.99 -3.14 -15.74
C ARG A 426 21.21 -4.02 -15.90
N PHE A 427 21.26 -5.14 -15.19
CA PHE A 427 22.33 -6.11 -15.36
C PHE A 427 22.37 -6.63 -16.78
N GLN A 428 23.47 -6.39 -17.47
CA GLN A 428 23.72 -6.88 -18.82
C GLN A 428 24.47 -8.20 -18.81
N ASP A 429 25.31 -8.44 -17.78
CA ASP A 429 25.89 -9.75 -17.53
C ASP A 429 24.82 -10.65 -16.88
N THR A 430 24.13 -11.39 -17.73
CA THR A 430 22.99 -12.20 -17.31
C THR A 430 23.38 -13.60 -16.86
N ASP A 431 24.67 -14.00 -17.00
CA ASP A 431 25.10 -15.39 -16.83
C ASP A 431 24.92 -15.92 -15.41
N ALA A 432 25.42 -15.20 -14.42
CA ALA A 432 25.30 -15.57 -13.02
C ALA A 432 23.85 -15.49 -12.53
N ILE A 433 23.11 -14.46 -12.96
CA ILE A 433 21.73 -14.26 -12.56
C ILE A 433 20.82 -15.32 -13.18
N TYR A 434 21.10 -15.73 -14.43
CA TYR A 434 20.31 -16.76 -15.10
C TYR A 434 20.45 -18.13 -14.40
N ALA A 435 21.67 -18.50 -14.01
CA ALA A 435 21.90 -19.72 -13.22
C ALA A 435 21.13 -19.71 -11.88
N TYR A 436 21.07 -18.55 -11.23
CA TYR A 436 20.25 -18.34 -10.04
C TYR A 436 18.76 -18.54 -10.34
N LEU A 437 18.24 -17.99 -11.45
CA LEU A 437 16.83 -18.14 -11.82
C LEU A 437 16.47 -19.59 -12.16
N GLU A 438 17.36 -20.33 -12.84
CA GLU A 438 17.19 -21.76 -13.10
C GLU A 438 17.10 -22.55 -11.80
N ARG A 439 18.03 -22.32 -10.87
CA ARG A 439 18.04 -23.00 -9.57
C ARG A 439 16.76 -22.72 -8.76
N ALA A 440 16.33 -21.46 -8.71
CA ALA A 440 15.11 -21.06 -8.01
C ALA A 440 13.82 -21.61 -8.63
N ILE A 441 13.87 -22.13 -9.87
CA ILE A 441 12.75 -22.81 -10.53
C ILE A 441 12.77 -24.30 -10.26
N GLU A 442 13.96 -24.92 -10.24
CA GLU A 442 14.12 -26.36 -10.10
C GLU A 442 13.93 -26.84 -8.66
N GLU A 443 14.29 -26.02 -7.68
CA GLU A 443 14.27 -26.39 -6.28
C GLU A 443 13.24 -25.58 -5.48
N GLU A 444 12.39 -26.27 -4.72
CA GLU A 444 11.56 -25.63 -3.70
C GLU A 444 12.44 -25.31 -2.48
N PRO A 445 12.45 -24.08 -1.98
CA PRO A 445 13.27 -23.71 -0.83
C PRO A 445 12.82 -24.49 0.41
N GLN A 446 13.77 -25.15 1.07
CA GLN A 446 13.60 -25.85 2.34
C GLN A 446 14.30 -25.04 3.43
N GLY A 447 13.58 -24.31 4.27
CA GLY A 447 14.15 -23.49 5.33
C GLY A 447 13.87 -22.00 5.21
N VAL A 448 14.80 -21.13 5.60
CA VAL A 448 14.67 -19.69 5.49
C VAL A 448 14.88 -19.24 4.05
N TRP A 449 13.92 -18.53 3.51
CA TRP A 449 13.90 -18.13 2.10
C TRP A 449 14.15 -16.63 1.95
N ILE A 450 14.91 -16.32 0.93
CA ILE A 450 15.15 -14.96 0.50
C ILE A 450 14.26 -14.67 -0.70
N ASN A 451 13.41 -13.66 -0.58
CA ASN A 451 12.54 -13.23 -1.67
C ASN A 451 13.25 -12.21 -2.54
N LEU A 452 13.40 -12.53 -3.82
CA LEU A 452 14.02 -11.66 -4.81
C LEU A 452 13.04 -11.28 -5.92
N PRO A 453 12.38 -10.13 -5.80
CA PRO A 453 11.68 -9.52 -6.92
C PRO A 453 12.64 -9.31 -8.11
N THR A 454 12.26 -9.83 -9.24
CA THR A 454 13.08 -9.82 -10.45
C THR A 454 12.28 -9.29 -11.63
N ARG A 455 12.87 -8.37 -12.37
CA ARG A 455 12.39 -7.88 -13.65
C ARG A 455 13.26 -8.47 -14.76
N VAL A 456 12.66 -9.18 -15.68
CA VAL A 456 13.36 -9.67 -16.87
C VAL A 456 12.85 -8.89 -18.08
N THR A 457 13.75 -8.23 -18.79
CA THR A 457 13.44 -7.49 -20.01
C THR A 457 13.99 -8.25 -21.21
N LEU A 458 13.11 -8.59 -22.14
CA LEU A 458 13.45 -9.30 -23.35
C LEU A 458 13.99 -8.35 -24.43
N LYS A 459 14.77 -8.86 -25.37
CA LYS A 459 15.23 -8.12 -26.58
C LYS A 459 14.09 -7.55 -27.42
N SER A 460 12.87 -8.10 -27.25
CA SER A 460 11.65 -7.55 -27.85
C SER A 460 11.14 -6.26 -27.19
N GLY A 461 11.74 -5.83 -26.07
CA GLY A 461 11.32 -4.69 -25.24
C GLY A 461 10.18 -5.01 -24.29
N ARG A 462 9.70 -6.26 -24.20
CA ARG A 462 8.72 -6.68 -23.20
C ARG A 462 9.42 -7.00 -21.89
N SER A 463 8.85 -6.56 -20.77
CA SER A 463 9.33 -6.91 -19.43
C SER A 463 8.27 -7.73 -18.71
N TYR A 464 8.71 -8.71 -17.94
CA TYR A 464 7.86 -9.41 -17.00
C TYR A 464 8.52 -9.40 -15.61
N TYR A 465 7.71 -9.62 -14.60
CA TYR A 465 8.09 -9.50 -13.20
C TYR A 465 7.74 -10.79 -12.49
N ARG A 466 8.67 -11.28 -11.68
CA ARG A 466 8.52 -12.50 -10.87
C ARG A 466 9.17 -12.30 -9.51
N ARG A 467 8.71 -13.06 -8.57
CA ARG A 467 9.34 -13.19 -7.26
C ARG A 467 9.98 -14.59 -7.20
N TYR A 468 11.28 -14.63 -7.20
CA TYR A 468 12.01 -15.87 -7.01
C TYR A 468 12.34 -16.01 -5.53
N CYS A 469 12.25 -17.23 -5.02
CA CYS A 469 12.63 -17.58 -3.66
C CYS A 469 13.84 -18.49 -3.72
N ILE A 470 14.86 -18.19 -2.94
CA ILE A 470 16.04 -19.03 -2.81
C ILE A 470 16.26 -19.38 -1.34
N ASP A 471 16.83 -20.55 -1.09
CA ASP A 471 17.24 -20.96 0.25
C ASP A 471 18.41 -20.09 0.73
N SER A 472 18.36 -19.65 1.99
CA SER A 472 19.44 -18.85 2.59
C SER A 472 20.78 -19.61 2.65
N ARG A 473 20.76 -20.96 2.54
CA ARG A 473 21.94 -21.82 2.47
C ARG A 473 22.69 -21.70 1.14
N ASP A 474 22.02 -21.28 0.06
CA ASP A 474 22.61 -21.09 -1.28
C ASP A 474 23.22 -19.70 -1.44
N LYS A 475 23.85 -19.18 -0.40
CA LYS A 475 24.48 -17.84 -0.36
C LYS A 475 25.44 -17.61 -1.52
N ASP A 476 26.18 -18.64 -1.91
CA ASP A 476 27.17 -18.58 -2.98
C ASP A 476 26.57 -18.23 -4.35
N LEU A 477 25.30 -18.55 -4.58
CA LEU A 477 24.57 -18.16 -5.79
C LEU A 477 24.12 -16.69 -5.79
N LEU A 478 23.85 -16.14 -4.62
CA LEU A 478 23.46 -14.73 -4.48
C LEU A 478 24.66 -13.80 -4.54
N TRP A 479 25.82 -14.30 -4.13
CA TRP A 479 27.01 -13.49 -3.96
C TRP A 479 27.42 -12.75 -5.24
N PRO A 480 27.53 -13.37 -6.43
CA PRO A 480 27.88 -12.67 -7.66
C PRO A 480 26.91 -11.56 -8.03
N LEU A 481 25.63 -11.69 -7.61
CA LEU A 481 24.61 -10.69 -7.82
C LEU A 481 24.76 -9.50 -6.84
N LEU A 482 24.89 -9.80 -5.54
CA LEU A 482 24.94 -8.80 -4.48
C LEU A 482 26.24 -8.00 -4.50
N SER A 483 27.35 -8.60 -4.93
CA SER A 483 28.65 -7.93 -5.09
C SER A 483 28.80 -7.17 -6.41
N HIS A 484 27.82 -7.25 -7.29
CA HIS A 484 27.86 -6.51 -8.55
C HIS A 484 27.80 -4.99 -8.30
N GLU A 485 28.68 -4.23 -8.94
CA GLU A 485 28.82 -2.78 -8.73
C GLU A 485 27.49 -2.03 -8.85
N GLU A 486 26.66 -2.33 -9.84
CA GLU A 486 25.33 -1.72 -9.98
C GLU A 486 24.41 -2.02 -8.80
N TYR A 487 24.45 -3.26 -8.24
CA TYR A 487 23.63 -3.58 -7.08
C TYR A 487 24.09 -2.80 -5.86
N VAL A 488 25.39 -2.81 -5.59
CA VAL A 488 26.00 -2.11 -4.46
C VAL A 488 25.74 -0.61 -4.53
N GLU A 489 25.90 0.00 -5.70
CA GLU A 489 25.60 1.42 -5.91
C GLU A 489 24.14 1.75 -5.59
N TYR A 490 23.18 0.98 -6.10
CA TYR A 490 21.76 1.25 -5.88
C TYR A 490 21.27 0.85 -4.48
N ALA A 491 21.81 -0.21 -3.90
CA ALA A 491 21.35 -0.73 -2.61
C ALA A 491 21.93 0.03 -1.42
N PHE A 492 23.18 0.49 -1.51
CA PHE A 492 23.92 1.02 -0.38
C PHE A 492 24.36 2.46 -0.54
N CYS A 493 24.77 2.90 -1.74
CA CYS A 493 25.30 4.25 -1.91
C CYS A 493 24.20 5.31 -1.86
N ILE A 494 24.51 6.43 -1.22
CA ILE A 494 23.62 7.57 -1.05
C ILE A 494 24.00 8.65 -2.07
N SER A 495 23.06 9.07 -2.90
CA SER A 495 23.26 10.15 -3.86
C SER A 495 23.09 11.53 -3.21
N GLN A 496 23.75 12.54 -3.77
CA GLN A 496 23.58 13.93 -3.33
C GLN A 496 22.13 14.41 -3.47
N GLU A 497 21.42 14.00 -4.53
CA GLU A 497 20.00 14.33 -4.75
C GLU A 497 19.12 13.78 -3.61
N MET A 498 19.44 12.60 -3.09
CA MET A 498 18.75 12.00 -1.95
C MET A 498 19.02 12.78 -0.67
N LEU A 499 20.28 13.18 -0.46
CA LEU A 499 20.69 13.93 0.70
C LEU A 499 20.02 15.32 0.78
N GLU A 500 19.91 16.02 -0.35
CA GLU A 500 19.26 17.34 -0.44
C GLU A 500 17.77 17.30 -0.02
N ARG A 501 17.17 16.12 -0.02
CA ARG A 501 15.77 15.89 0.40
C ARG A 501 15.63 15.39 1.83
N CYS A 502 16.74 15.24 2.54
CA CYS A 502 16.71 14.72 3.91
C CYS A 502 16.42 15.82 4.92
N GLU A 503 15.54 15.51 5.88
CA GLU A 503 15.11 16.47 6.91
C GLU A 503 15.69 16.18 8.29
N LYS A 504 16.03 14.94 8.58
CA LYS A 504 16.57 14.50 9.87
C LYS A 504 17.78 13.63 9.67
N PHE A 505 18.84 13.97 10.38
CA PHE A 505 20.06 13.18 10.46
C PHE A 505 20.32 12.85 11.91
N GLU A 506 20.40 11.57 12.22
CA GLU A 506 20.62 11.07 13.57
C GLU A 506 21.77 10.05 13.54
N LEU A 507 22.83 10.30 14.29
CA LEU A 507 23.89 9.33 14.53
C LEU A 507 23.60 8.65 15.86
N GLN A 508 23.48 7.34 15.83
CA GLN A 508 23.20 6.52 16.99
C GLN A 508 24.43 5.67 17.32
N ARG A 509 24.95 5.82 18.52
CA ARG A 509 26.01 4.95 19.03
C ARG A 509 25.47 3.56 19.29
N GLN A 510 26.15 2.54 18.77
CA GLN A 510 25.69 1.16 18.93
C GLN A 510 25.67 0.76 20.40
N GLY A 511 24.55 0.19 20.83
CA GLY A 511 24.34 -0.35 22.17
C GLY A 511 23.89 0.67 23.23
N TYR A 512 24.20 1.94 23.12
CA TYR A 512 23.90 2.91 24.18
C TYR A 512 22.52 3.56 24.07
N GLY A 513 21.80 3.36 22.96
CA GLY A 513 20.50 4.03 22.76
C GLY A 513 20.58 5.56 22.66
N GLU A 514 21.77 6.12 22.74
CA GLU A 514 22.02 7.53 22.60
C GLU A 514 21.96 7.95 21.14
N VAL A 515 21.26 9.07 20.88
CA VAL A 515 21.06 9.61 19.55
C VAL A 515 21.62 11.02 19.49
N PHE A 516 22.59 11.25 18.62
CA PHE A 516 23.11 12.56 18.32
C PHE A 516 22.42 13.15 17.10
N SER A 517 21.73 14.29 17.26
CA SER A 517 21.08 14.97 16.15
C SER A 517 22.08 15.83 15.38
N LEU A 518 22.32 15.50 14.13
CA LEU A 518 23.23 16.22 13.23
C LEU A 518 22.64 17.53 12.66
N ARG A 519 21.60 18.08 13.30
CA ARG A 519 20.92 19.31 12.85
C ARG A 519 21.84 20.53 12.72
N ASP A 520 22.91 20.56 13.54
CA ASP A 520 23.86 21.67 13.58
C ASP A 520 25.05 21.48 12.62
N PHE A 521 25.13 20.29 11.99
CA PHE A 521 26.11 20.02 10.94
C PHE A 521 25.63 20.59 9.61
N GLY A 522 26.47 21.38 8.97
CA GLY A 522 26.20 21.87 7.64
C GLY A 522 26.10 20.72 6.63
N PRO A 523 25.27 20.84 5.58
CA PRO A 523 25.08 19.77 4.57
C PRO A 523 26.39 19.36 3.87
N GLU A 524 27.39 20.24 3.80
CA GLU A 524 28.69 19.94 3.19
C GLU A 524 29.52 18.96 4.04
N ALA A 525 29.57 19.15 5.38
CA ALA A 525 30.30 18.25 6.28
C ALA A 525 29.67 16.86 6.30
N PHE A 526 28.34 16.80 6.30
CA PHE A 526 27.61 15.54 6.24
C PHE A 526 27.85 14.81 4.91
N TRP A 527 27.88 15.54 3.79
CA TRP A 527 28.20 14.97 2.49
C TRP A 527 29.60 14.31 2.44
N THR A 528 30.56 14.87 3.15
CA THR A 528 31.91 14.28 3.24
C THR A 528 31.87 12.90 3.92
N ILE A 529 31.12 12.75 5.01
CA ILE A 529 30.93 11.45 5.69
C ILE A 529 30.25 10.45 4.74
N ILE A 530 29.21 10.88 4.04
CA ILE A 530 28.49 10.02 3.08
C ILE A 530 29.38 9.61 1.90
N GLN A 531 30.23 10.50 1.41
CA GLN A 531 31.18 10.15 0.34
C GLN A 531 32.20 9.12 0.79
N ALA A 532 32.70 9.26 2.02
CA ALA A 532 33.60 8.29 2.63
C ALA A 532 32.94 6.92 2.78
N TYR A 533 31.68 6.90 3.27
CA TYR A 533 30.88 5.68 3.35
C TYR A 533 30.65 5.02 1.98
N ASN A 534 30.24 5.80 0.98
CA ASN A 534 30.04 5.29 -0.37
C ASN A 534 31.34 4.67 -0.93
N ARG A 535 32.48 5.28 -0.61
CA ARG A 535 33.79 4.80 -1.01
C ARG A 535 34.14 3.47 -0.35
N ASP A 536 33.97 3.33 0.97
CA ASP A 536 34.24 2.10 1.71
C ASP A 536 33.40 0.93 1.17
N VAL A 537 32.12 1.20 0.88
CA VAL A 537 31.20 0.20 0.35
C VAL A 537 31.54 -0.23 -1.08
N LEU A 538 31.99 0.69 -1.95
CA LEU A 538 32.36 0.39 -3.33
C LEU A 538 33.76 -0.27 -3.44
N GLU A 539 34.70 0.08 -2.56
CA GLU A 539 36.04 -0.53 -2.53
C GLU A 539 36.02 -1.94 -1.95
N ASN A 540 35.09 -2.23 -1.03
CA ASN A 540 34.92 -3.55 -0.43
C ASN A 540 33.44 -3.99 -0.43
N PRO A 541 32.88 -4.37 -1.61
CA PRO A 541 31.50 -4.85 -1.70
C PRO A 541 31.26 -6.10 -0.84
N GLU A 542 32.26 -6.97 -0.76
CA GLU A 542 32.21 -8.16 0.07
C GLU A 542 32.04 -7.83 1.55
N GLY A 543 32.81 -6.92 2.07
CA GLY A 543 32.69 -6.44 3.42
C GLY A 543 31.33 -5.86 3.77
N ALA A 544 30.57 -5.36 2.78
CA ALA A 544 29.20 -4.90 3.00
C ALA A 544 28.22 -6.05 3.33
N PHE A 545 28.53 -7.29 3.00
CA PHE A 545 27.62 -8.43 3.13
C PHE A 545 28.12 -9.59 3.99
N GLN A 546 29.41 -9.98 3.90
CA GLN A 546 29.91 -11.20 4.53
C GLN A 546 30.76 -10.95 5.76
N ASP A 547 31.81 -10.20 5.63
CA ASP A 547 32.76 -9.95 6.74
C ASP A 547 32.78 -8.46 7.09
N LYS A 548 31.67 -8.03 7.69
CA LYS A 548 31.41 -6.62 7.97
C LYS A 548 32.26 -6.05 9.09
N GLY A 549 32.85 -6.90 9.93
CA GLY A 549 33.47 -6.48 11.17
C GLY A 549 32.42 -6.16 12.25
N ARG A 550 32.83 -5.42 13.27
CA ARG A 550 31.96 -5.00 14.37
C ARG A 550 31.25 -3.70 14.03
N ARG A 551 29.95 -3.68 14.23
CA ARG A 551 29.17 -2.46 14.05
C ARG A 551 29.39 -1.50 15.22
N LEU A 552 29.85 -0.30 14.91
CA LEU A 552 30.20 0.74 15.90
C LEU A 552 29.09 1.76 16.08
N ALA A 553 28.44 2.14 14.98
CA ALA A 553 27.38 3.14 14.99
C ALA A 553 26.36 2.89 13.87
N SER A 554 25.24 3.58 13.92
CA SER A 554 24.33 3.70 12.79
C SER A 554 23.97 5.15 12.53
N LEU A 555 23.88 5.49 11.25
CA LEU A 555 23.42 6.78 10.78
C LEU A 555 22.04 6.62 10.18
N GLU A 556 21.06 7.31 10.75
CA GLU A 556 19.67 7.27 10.32
C GLU A 556 19.22 8.61 9.76
N PHE A 557 18.51 8.59 8.66
CA PHE A 557 17.89 9.78 8.10
C PHE A 557 16.62 9.45 7.29
N ASN A 558 15.71 10.42 7.25
CA ASN A 558 14.50 10.31 6.47
C ASN A 558 14.64 11.18 5.22
N ALA A 559 14.58 10.55 4.05
CA ALA A 559 14.51 11.23 2.77
C ALA A 559 13.06 11.28 2.28
N TRP A 560 12.58 12.48 1.95
CA TRP A 560 11.24 12.66 1.41
C TRP A 560 11.26 12.47 -0.11
N GLY A 561 10.49 11.50 -0.59
CA GLY A 561 10.29 11.27 -2.01
C GLY A 561 9.40 12.33 -2.67
N ARG A 562 9.29 12.30 -4.00
CA ARG A 562 8.40 13.22 -4.77
C ARG A 562 6.92 13.07 -4.40
N ALA A 563 6.53 11.95 -3.81
CA ALA A 563 5.17 11.62 -3.41
C ALA A 563 4.87 11.88 -1.92
N GLU A 564 5.70 12.65 -1.21
CA GLU A 564 5.60 12.84 0.24
C GLU A 564 5.75 11.55 1.07
N ILE A 565 6.25 10.48 0.48
CA ILE A 565 6.58 9.24 1.16
C ILE A 565 8.00 9.36 1.68
N SER A 566 8.18 9.22 2.99
CA SER A 566 9.52 9.22 3.58
C SER A 566 10.19 7.86 3.35
N THR A 567 11.39 7.89 2.80
CA THR A 567 12.29 6.74 2.80
C THR A 567 13.19 6.85 4.00
N MET A 568 13.09 5.89 4.91
CA MET A 568 14.04 5.78 6.02
C MET A 568 15.29 5.06 5.50
N VAL A 569 16.42 5.70 5.64
CA VAL A 569 17.74 5.13 5.34
C VAL A 569 18.47 4.93 6.63
N ARG A 570 19.01 3.74 6.84
CA ARG A 570 19.87 3.41 7.96
C ARG A 570 21.18 2.87 7.41
N ILE A 571 22.24 3.56 7.69
CA ILE A 571 23.61 3.17 7.37
C ILE A 571 24.22 2.58 8.64
N SER A 572 24.71 1.35 8.57
CA SER A 572 25.52 0.74 9.62
C SER A 572 26.99 1.06 9.37
N ILE A 573 27.70 1.53 10.38
CA ILE A 573 29.12 1.88 10.34
C ILE A 573 29.89 0.78 11.07
N TYR A 574 30.82 0.16 10.38
CA TYR A 574 31.61 -0.97 10.87
C TYR A 574 33.07 -0.57 11.09
N ASP A 575 33.78 -1.29 11.95
CA ASP A 575 35.21 -1.08 12.24
C ASP A 575 36.13 -1.32 11.04
N THR A 576 35.64 -1.96 10.00
CA THR A 576 36.32 -2.17 8.72
C THR A 576 36.19 -0.98 7.75
N MET A 577 35.38 0.04 8.05
CA MET A 577 35.11 1.20 7.20
C MET A 577 36.12 2.34 7.50
N GLU A 578 37.35 2.20 7.06
CA GLU A 578 38.43 3.13 7.41
C GLU A 578 38.19 4.59 7.01
N HIS A 579 37.68 4.81 5.78
CA HIS A 579 37.42 6.17 5.29
C HIS A 579 36.25 6.83 6.01
N THR A 580 35.20 6.06 6.34
CA THR A 580 34.05 6.56 7.10
C THR A 580 34.45 6.96 8.52
N LEU A 581 35.26 6.14 9.18
CA LEU A 581 35.74 6.40 10.53
C LEU A 581 36.64 7.62 10.54
N GLU A 582 37.59 7.77 9.61
CA GLU A 582 38.45 8.97 9.48
C GLU A 582 37.57 10.22 9.23
N ALA A 583 36.56 10.16 8.38
CA ALA A 583 35.66 11.28 8.14
C ALA A 583 34.83 11.68 9.38
N LEU A 584 34.42 10.70 10.19
CA LEU A 584 33.75 10.96 11.47
C LEU A 584 34.69 11.58 12.51
N GLU A 585 35.94 11.15 12.57
CA GLU A 585 36.98 11.71 13.45
C GLU A 585 37.29 13.17 13.07
N ASP A 586 37.47 13.45 11.79
CA ASP A 586 37.68 14.80 11.26
C ASP A 586 36.47 15.73 11.52
N ALA A 587 35.28 15.19 11.55
CA ALA A 587 34.08 15.92 11.89
C ALA A 587 33.88 16.11 13.41
N GLY A 588 34.76 15.56 14.23
CA GLY A 588 34.65 15.61 15.70
C GLY A 588 33.59 14.66 16.27
N LEU A 589 33.22 13.64 15.53
CA LEU A 589 32.19 12.61 15.87
C LEU A 589 32.83 11.25 16.17
N GLY A 590 34.16 11.14 16.26
CA GLY A 590 34.89 9.89 16.48
C GLY A 590 34.44 9.13 17.73
N GLU A 591 34.09 9.84 18.82
CA GLU A 591 33.60 9.22 20.06
C GLU A 591 32.26 8.46 19.85
N TRP A 592 31.45 8.88 18.88
CA TRP A 592 30.15 8.22 18.54
C TRP A 592 30.31 6.95 17.73
N ALA A 593 31.45 6.75 17.09
CA ALA A 593 31.81 5.56 16.35
C ALA A 593 32.91 4.74 17.04
N ALA A 594 33.22 5.03 18.29
CA ALA A 594 34.19 4.27 19.06
C ALA A 594 33.59 2.97 19.60
N ALA A 595 34.36 1.89 19.54
CA ALA A 595 33.99 0.63 20.18
C ALA A 595 33.86 0.83 21.70
N PRO A 596 32.85 0.20 22.35
CA PRO A 596 32.74 0.27 23.80
C PRO A 596 33.99 -0.33 24.49
N ASP A 597 34.49 0.32 25.51
CA ASP A 597 35.63 -0.19 26.28
C ASP A 597 35.15 -1.28 27.28
N PRO A 598 35.63 -2.53 27.17
CA PRO A 598 35.32 -3.55 28.16
C PRO A 598 35.67 -3.13 29.59
N GLY A 599 36.63 -2.16 29.76
CA GLY A 599 37.02 -1.57 31.04
C GLY A 599 35.90 -0.81 31.75
N GLU A 600 34.93 -0.33 31.03
CA GLU A 600 33.76 0.40 31.53
C GLU A 600 32.58 -0.49 31.93
N ILE A 601 32.54 -1.75 31.48
CA ILE A 601 31.47 -2.68 31.81
C ILE A 601 31.61 -3.21 33.23
N THR A 602 30.54 -3.10 34.01
CA THR A 602 30.45 -3.51 35.40
C THR A 602 29.67 -4.82 35.60
N ALA A 603 28.71 -5.11 34.73
CA ALA A 603 27.92 -6.32 34.78
C ALA A 603 27.46 -6.77 33.40
N ILE A 604 27.33 -8.07 33.19
CA ILE A 604 26.72 -8.68 32.01
C ILE A 604 25.54 -9.54 32.46
N SER A 605 24.37 -9.29 31.91
CA SER A 605 23.15 -10.02 32.20
C SER A 605 22.79 -10.93 31.01
N LEU A 606 22.81 -12.22 31.24
CA LEU A 606 22.33 -13.24 30.31
C LEU A 606 20.85 -13.54 30.62
N SER A 607 20.01 -13.50 29.62
CA SER A 607 18.56 -13.64 29.74
C SER A 607 18.07 -14.98 29.18
N LEU A 608 16.98 -15.51 29.73
CA LEU A 608 16.31 -16.69 29.22
C LEU A 608 14.85 -16.35 28.82
N PRO A 609 14.26 -17.06 27.84
CA PRO A 609 12.86 -16.89 27.51
C PRO A 609 11.96 -17.55 28.58
N GLY A 610 10.89 -16.85 28.98
CA GLY A 610 9.88 -17.41 29.88
C GLY A 610 9.97 -17.01 31.35
N ASN A 611 9.08 -17.60 32.16
CA ASN A 611 9.06 -17.40 33.60
C ASN A 611 9.75 -18.57 34.29
N TYR A 612 10.94 -18.36 34.79
CA TYR A 612 11.79 -19.37 35.41
C TYR A 612 11.83 -19.29 36.95
N GLU A 613 10.99 -18.45 37.58
CA GLU A 613 10.93 -18.34 39.06
C GLU A 613 10.54 -19.64 39.78
N GLU A 614 9.91 -20.59 39.07
CA GLU A 614 9.48 -21.87 39.62
C GLU A 614 10.27 -23.06 39.05
N MET A 615 11.32 -22.83 38.25
CA MET A 615 12.13 -23.87 37.63
C MET A 615 13.17 -24.44 38.60
N THR A 616 13.44 -25.71 38.46
CA THR A 616 14.56 -26.34 39.16
C THR A 616 15.90 -26.05 38.52
N ALA A 617 17.01 -26.16 39.26
CA ALA A 617 18.36 -25.97 38.75
C ALA A 617 18.66 -26.76 37.46
N GLU A 618 18.16 -27.98 37.37
CA GLU A 618 18.33 -28.86 36.21
C GLU A 618 17.53 -28.38 35.02
N GLU A 619 16.29 -27.98 35.23
CA GLU A 619 15.42 -27.41 34.17
C GLU A 619 15.96 -26.07 33.64
N MET A 620 16.49 -25.21 34.50
CA MET A 620 17.12 -23.96 34.06
C MET A 620 18.40 -24.21 33.25
N THR A 621 19.22 -25.15 33.66
CA THR A 621 20.44 -25.50 32.93
C THR A 621 20.10 -26.12 31.56
N ASP A 622 19.08 -26.96 31.48
CA ASP A 622 18.64 -27.54 30.21
C ASP A 622 18.02 -26.48 29.29
N LEU A 623 17.23 -25.56 29.82
CA LEU A 623 16.70 -24.45 29.06
C LEU A 623 17.83 -23.54 28.54
N ALA A 624 18.82 -23.20 29.37
CA ALA A 624 19.99 -22.42 28.96
C ALA A 624 20.81 -23.16 27.89
N ARG A 625 21.01 -24.47 28.04
CA ARG A 625 21.70 -25.29 27.04
C ARG A 625 20.96 -25.30 25.72
N LYS A 626 19.62 -25.44 25.77
CA LYS A 626 18.76 -25.38 24.58
C LYS A 626 18.78 -23.99 23.92
N TYR A 627 18.74 -22.93 24.72
CA TYR A 627 18.66 -21.54 24.23
C TYR A 627 19.98 -20.99 23.69
N TYR A 628 21.12 -21.31 24.33
CA TYR A 628 22.45 -20.83 23.95
C TYR A 628 23.29 -21.86 23.19
N GLY A 629 22.90 -23.14 23.20
CA GLY A 629 23.75 -24.26 22.79
C GLY A 629 23.56 -24.72 21.34
N LEU A 630 22.70 -24.09 20.56
CA LEU A 630 22.34 -24.56 19.21
C LEU A 630 23.31 -24.04 18.16
N ALA A 631 24.48 -24.69 18.01
CA ALA A 631 25.29 -24.58 16.82
C ALA A 631 25.79 -25.97 16.41
N GLY A 632 25.29 -26.49 15.30
CA GLY A 632 25.82 -27.63 14.58
C GLY A 632 24.83 -28.73 14.20
N ASP A 633 24.67 -28.93 12.91
CA ASP A 633 24.20 -30.10 12.16
C ASP A 633 22.76 -30.66 12.35
N GLN A 634 21.81 -29.95 12.98
CA GLN A 634 20.40 -30.38 13.09
C GLN A 634 19.39 -29.27 12.85
N GLU A 635 19.58 -28.51 11.75
CA GLU A 635 18.85 -27.25 11.49
C GLU A 635 17.33 -27.38 11.24
N ASP A 636 16.81 -28.53 10.78
CA ASP A 636 15.43 -28.62 10.30
C ASP A 636 14.36 -29.00 11.35
N GLN A 637 14.76 -29.63 12.46
CA GLN A 637 13.83 -29.94 13.57
C GLN A 637 13.77 -28.85 14.63
N GLU A 638 14.77 -28.04 14.73
CA GLU A 638 15.02 -27.09 15.82
C GLU A 638 14.38 -25.72 15.63
N GLU A 639 14.16 -25.26 14.38
CA GLU A 639 13.36 -24.04 14.15
C GLU A 639 11.88 -24.24 14.48
N GLN A 640 11.34 -25.45 14.23
CA GLN A 640 10.01 -25.80 14.68
C GLN A 640 9.92 -25.90 16.21
N GLU A 641 10.91 -26.50 16.88
CA GLU A 641 10.97 -26.57 18.34
C GLU A 641 11.20 -25.19 18.99
N LYS A 642 11.98 -24.30 18.36
CA LYS A 642 12.10 -22.90 18.81
C LYS A 642 10.78 -22.14 18.65
N ALA A 643 10.12 -22.26 17.50
CA ALA A 643 8.81 -21.66 17.27
C ALA A 643 7.76 -22.19 18.24
N GLU A 644 7.80 -23.47 18.58
CA GLU A 644 6.94 -24.08 19.60
C GLU A 644 7.30 -23.58 21.00
N LEU A 645 8.58 -23.49 21.35
CA LEU A 645 9.04 -22.97 22.64
C LEU A 645 8.64 -21.49 22.83
N PHE A 646 8.83 -20.67 21.81
CA PHE A 646 8.36 -19.28 21.80
C PHE A 646 6.83 -19.20 21.79
N GLY A 647 6.15 -20.08 21.05
CA GLY A 647 4.69 -20.14 20.97
C GLY A 647 4.03 -20.57 22.28
N GLU A 648 4.56 -21.54 22.99
CA GLU A 648 4.05 -21.97 24.30
C GLU A 648 4.28 -20.91 25.39
N THR A 649 5.45 -20.24 25.37
CA THR A 649 5.79 -19.18 26.32
C THR A 649 4.95 -17.92 26.11
N ILE A 650 4.60 -17.60 24.85
CA ILE A 650 3.73 -16.46 24.49
C ILE A 650 2.27 -16.69 24.92
N GLN A 651 1.78 -17.91 24.90
CA GLN A 651 0.40 -18.20 25.33
C GLN A 651 0.19 -18.14 26.85
N ALA A 652 1.27 -18.26 27.64
CA ALA A 652 1.18 -18.30 29.11
C ALA A 652 1.04 -16.94 29.81
N THR A 653 1.32 -15.79 29.12
CA THR A 653 1.22 -14.47 29.76
C THR A 653 0.67 -13.40 28.80
N PRO A 654 -0.67 -13.22 28.73
CA PRO A 654 -1.28 -12.25 27.80
C PRO A 654 -1.06 -10.78 28.12
N ASP A 655 -0.48 -10.40 29.27
CA ASP A 655 -0.46 -9.02 29.77
C ASP A 655 0.94 -8.44 30.09
N ARG A 656 2.04 -9.05 29.65
CA ARG A 656 3.37 -8.46 29.81
C ARG A 656 4.05 -8.26 28.46
N GLU A 657 4.53 -7.04 28.25
CA GLU A 657 5.44 -6.68 27.15
C GLU A 657 6.53 -7.73 27.00
N PHE A 658 6.83 -8.12 25.76
CA PHE A 658 7.89 -9.07 25.41
C PHE A 658 9.20 -8.68 26.08
N GLY A 659 9.57 -9.36 27.16
CA GLY A 659 10.79 -9.11 27.90
C GLY A 659 11.48 -10.44 28.23
N LEU A 660 12.69 -10.64 27.72
CA LEU A 660 13.64 -11.55 28.28
C LEU A 660 13.97 -11.06 29.69
N LEU A 661 13.83 -11.90 30.70
CA LEU A 661 14.18 -11.53 32.06
C LEU A 661 15.66 -11.89 32.32
N PRO A 662 16.43 -11.06 33.02
CA PRO A 662 17.80 -11.40 33.40
C PRO A 662 17.78 -12.61 34.34
N ALA A 663 18.40 -13.71 33.90
CA ALA A 663 18.47 -14.96 34.65
C ALA A 663 19.82 -15.16 35.32
N LEU A 664 20.89 -14.61 34.73
CA LEU A 664 22.26 -14.72 35.26
C LEU A 664 22.95 -13.37 35.14
N GLU A 665 23.37 -12.79 36.26
CA GLU A 665 24.14 -11.55 36.30
C GLU A 665 25.61 -11.84 36.65
N ILE A 666 26.53 -11.47 35.79
CA ILE A 666 27.97 -11.71 35.91
C ILE A 666 28.64 -10.37 36.19
N THR A 667 29.25 -10.29 37.40
CA THR A 667 29.97 -9.10 37.88
C THR A 667 31.49 -9.34 38.07
N ASP A 668 31.93 -10.60 37.94
CA ASP A 668 33.34 -10.94 38.00
C ASP A 668 34.09 -10.42 36.77
N ARG A 669 35.15 -9.64 37.02
CA ARG A 669 35.91 -8.95 35.99
C ARG A 669 36.52 -9.87 34.94
N ALA A 670 37.05 -11.00 35.37
CA ALA A 670 37.70 -11.95 34.46
C ALA A 670 36.67 -12.66 33.56
N LEU A 671 35.50 -12.93 34.12
CA LEU A 671 34.39 -13.52 33.35
C LEU A 671 33.79 -12.49 32.40
N ILE A 672 33.71 -11.21 32.79
CA ILE A 672 33.24 -10.13 31.89
C ILE A 672 34.19 -10.01 30.69
N GLU A 673 35.51 -9.97 30.90
CA GLU A 673 36.49 -9.84 29.81
C GLU A 673 36.47 -11.04 28.87
N GLU A 674 36.25 -12.25 29.39
CA GLU A 674 36.12 -13.45 28.58
C GLU A 674 34.81 -13.45 27.72
N LEU A 675 33.69 -13.13 28.33
CA LEU A 675 32.41 -13.04 27.60
C LEU A 675 32.41 -11.91 26.58
N TRP A 676 33.00 -10.77 26.93
CA TRP A 676 33.12 -9.62 26.06
C TRP A 676 33.86 -9.95 24.75
N ALA A 677 34.87 -10.81 24.83
CA ALA A 677 35.60 -11.27 23.66
C ALA A 677 34.76 -12.16 22.69
N LEU A 678 33.69 -12.74 23.21
CA LEU A 678 32.78 -13.59 22.45
C LEU A 678 31.57 -12.83 21.89
N MET A 679 31.29 -11.63 22.40
CA MET A 679 30.11 -10.85 22.01
C MET A 679 30.30 -10.10 20.71
N ASP A 680 29.22 -9.99 19.99
CA ASP A 680 29.08 -9.12 18.83
C ASP A 680 28.19 -7.91 19.19
N TYR A 681 28.55 -6.72 18.73
CA TYR A 681 27.76 -5.50 18.92
C TYR A 681 26.73 -5.29 17.83
N SER A 682 26.70 -6.13 16.80
CA SER A 682 25.72 -6.04 15.72
C SER A 682 24.39 -6.67 16.12
N ASP A 683 23.30 -5.96 15.86
CA ASP A 683 21.95 -6.46 16.08
C ASP A 683 21.61 -7.56 15.05
N PRO A 684 21.45 -8.84 15.44
CA PRO A 684 21.14 -9.92 14.52
C PRO A 684 19.70 -9.88 14.01
N CYS A 685 18.81 -9.10 14.64
CA CYS A 685 17.39 -9.05 14.30
C CYS A 685 17.05 -8.21 13.05
N ARG A 686 18.01 -7.71 12.30
CA ARG A 686 17.78 -6.89 11.09
C ARG A 686 18.52 -7.47 9.89
N SER A 687 18.20 -6.97 8.72
CA SER A 687 18.60 -7.43 7.36
C SER A 687 20.00 -8.06 7.18
N ASP A 688 20.87 -7.84 8.15
CA ASP A 688 22.19 -8.43 8.23
C ASP A 688 22.18 -9.89 8.72
N SER A 689 21.09 -10.35 9.33
CA SER A 689 20.97 -11.66 10.00
C SER A 689 20.85 -12.85 9.07
N LEU A 690 20.43 -12.63 7.81
CA LEU A 690 20.32 -13.73 6.82
C LEU A 690 21.65 -14.41 6.49
N PHE A 691 22.76 -13.73 6.75
CA PHE A 691 24.12 -14.28 6.55
C PHE A 691 24.87 -14.57 7.86
N ARG A 692 24.27 -14.29 9.02
CA ARG A 692 24.85 -14.61 10.32
C ARG A 692 24.02 -15.67 11.03
N GLU A 693 24.69 -16.60 11.66
CA GLU A 693 24.08 -17.51 12.63
C GLU A 693 23.37 -16.69 13.72
N GLY A 694 22.15 -17.10 14.08
CA GLY A 694 21.36 -16.39 15.08
C GLY A 694 22.14 -16.08 16.35
N GLY A 695 21.85 -14.95 16.98
CA GLY A 695 22.46 -14.53 18.23
C GLY A 695 21.43 -14.27 19.32
N VAL A 696 21.86 -14.38 20.57
CA VAL A 696 21.04 -14.08 21.76
C VAL A 696 21.37 -12.70 22.27
N GLU A 697 20.34 -11.89 22.54
CA GLU A 697 20.51 -10.56 23.12
C GLU A 697 21.06 -10.66 24.57
N VAL A 698 22.07 -9.86 24.83
CA VAL A 698 22.75 -9.77 26.14
C VAL A 698 22.78 -8.31 26.58
N SER A 699 22.42 -8.05 27.81
CA SER A 699 22.46 -6.70 28.40
C SER A 699 23.73 -6.51 29.21
N CYS A 700 24.50 -5.46 28.91
CA CYS A 700 25.68 -5.09 29.63
C CYS A 700 25.44 -3.75 30.31
N LEU A 701 25.90 -3.58 31.55
CA LEU A 701 25.85 -2.34 32.34
C LEU A 701 27.20 -1.68 32.41
N ASP A 702 27.29 -0.39 32.11
CA ASP A 702 28.50 0.41 32.30
C ASP A 702 28.62 0.98 33.73
N ARG A 703 29.69 1.71 34.00
CA ARG A 703 29.95 2.37 35.32
C ARG A 703 28.95 3.47 35.64
N GLU A 704 28.32 4.03 34.65
CA GLU A 704 27.31 5.09 34.80
C GLU A 704 25.89 4.54 34.97
N GLY A 705 25.74 3.22 34.82
CA GLY A 705 24.44 2.53 34.92
C GLY A 705 23.66 2.51 33.61
N ASN A 706 24.29 2.86 32.47
CA ASN A 706 23.66 2.75 31.17
C ASN A 706 23.66 1.29 30.71
N SER A 707 22.59 0.87 30.07
CA SER A 707 22.44 -0.48 29.52
C SER A 707 22.89 -0.51 28.06
N LEU A 708 23.90 -1.32 27.79
CA LEU A 708 24.43 -1.61 26.47
C LEU A 708 23.86 -2.95 25.99
N ARG A 709 23.24 -2.97 24.81
CA ARG A 709 22.75 -4.20 24.19
C ARG A 709 23.82 -4.79 23.28
N CYS A 710 24.22 -6.03 23.60
CA CYS A 710 25.15 -6.81 22.81
C CYS A 710 24.48 -8.12 22.40
N TYR A 711 25.13 -8.87 21.52
CA TYR A 711 24.62 -10.15 21.05
C TYR A 711 25.71 -11.20 21.18
N LEU A 712 25.31 -12.38 21.64
CA LEU A 712 26.18 -13.54 21.72
C LEU A 712 25.79 -14.49 20.57
N PRO A 713 26.71 -14.85 19.68
CA PRO A 713 26.44 -15.83 18.63
C PRO A 713 25.99 -17.16 19.23
N MET A 714 25.07 -17.86 18.56
CA MET A 714 24.61 -19.18 19.00
C MET A 714 25.76 -20.17 19.06
N GLY A 715 25.73 -21.04 20.07
CA GLY A 715 26.74 -22.09 20.26
C GLY A 715 28.12 -21.65 20.73
N VAL A 716 28.30 -20.35 20.94
CA VAL A 716 29.61 -19.79 21.36
C VAL A 716 29.74 -19.72 22.90
N LEU A 717 28.60 -19.74 23.62
CA LEU A 717 28.62 -19.65 25.09
C LEU A 717 29.29 -20.88 25.71
N PRO A 718 30.42 -20.73 26.47
CA PRO A 718 31.07 -21.85 27.10
C PRO A 718 30.17 -22.55 28.12
N GLU A 719 30.26 -23.90 28.22
CA GLU A 719 29.42 -24.74 29.09
C GLU A 719 29.44 -24.31 30.56
N LYS A 720 30.54 -23.71 31.04
CA LYS A 720 30.63 -23.19 32.42
C LYS A 720 29.58 -22.09 32.71
N TYR A 721 29.23 -21.24 31.74
CA TYR A 721 28.19 -20.23 31.91
C TYR A 721 26.78 -20.85 31.87
N ILE A 722 26.60 -21.89 31.04
CA ILE A 722 25.35 -22.63 30.98
C ILE A 722 25.07 -23.28 32.33
N LEU A 723 26.08 -23.85 32.95
CA LEU A 723 25.97 -24.46 34.28
C LEU A 723 25.67 -23.43 35.39
N MET A 724 26.11 -22.20 35.26
CA MET A 724 25.81 -21.14 36.22
C MET A 724 24.32 -20.76 36.29
N PHE A 725 23.54 -21.02 35.24
CA PHE A 725 22.09 -20.84 35.31
C PHE A 725 21.42 -21.72 36.33
N GLY A 726 21.95 -22.96 36.57
CA GLY A 726 21.47 -23.85 37.61
C GLY A 726 21.69 -23.33 39.02
N ASP A 727 22.68 -22.46 39.23
CA ASP A 727 22.97 -21.88 40.53
C ASP A 727 22.09 -20.65 40.85
N CYS A 728 21.32 -20.16 39.87
CA CYS A 728 20.43 -19.02 40.00
C CYS A 728 18.98 -19.39 40.38
N SER A 729 18.66 -20.70 40.50
CA SER A 729 17.31 -21.20 40.82
C SER A 729 16.90 -21.02 42.29
#